data_50fbd1bd1f5caeb86ca128726a6e217d
#
_entry.id   50fbd1bd1f5caeb86ca128726a6e217d
#
_cell.length_a   1.000
_cell.length_b   1.000
_cell.length_c   1.000
_cell.angle_alpha   90.00
_cell.angle_beta   90.00
_cell.angle_gamma   90.00
#
_symmetry.space_group_name_H-M   'P 1'
#
loop_
_entity.id
_entity.type
_entity.pdbx_description
1 polymer ?
#
loop_
_entity_poly.entity_id
_entity_poly.type
_entity_poly.pdbx_seq_one_letter_code
_entity_poly.pdbx_strand_id
1 'polypeptide(L)'
;MKQTQSAAKPSDLPVYLFHQGNNFEAYRYFGSHLEEQDGQPGAVFRVWAPHAKAVSVVGDFNSWVPTSHPMEKVSDGIWELFIPGIKIYDVYKYCITTPADELVYKADPYAFHAETRPSNGSKVFDISSFDWHDAAWEDAQKKNDVINGPMSIYELHAGSWKMKEDGVPYNYSELADQLVPYIKDMGYTHVELLPITEYPFDGSWGYQVSGYFAPTSRYGTPHDFMEFVDKLHAAGIGVILDWVPAHFPKDAYGLYMFDGGPCYEDPNPRRGEHKEWGTMVFNFGMPEVESFLVSSALFWIEQYHVDGLRVDAVASMLYLDYNRRDGEWEQNVKGGKENLEAIAFLQKCNTAILGRHPHKMMIAEESTAWPLVTKPAADGGLGFNFKWNMGWMNDMLSYMKTDPLFRAGNHNKVTFSFFYAFSENFVLPISHDEVVHGKCSLINKMPGDYEAKFANLRTFYGYMMAHPGKKLLFMGQEFGQFIEWDEKKQLDWMLLGYDKHHELQTYVKDLNHFYRETASLWQVDYSWEGFQWIVPDDNKQSVIAFLRRDAKGKMLLVVCNFNPVLRESYSMGVPNPGTYKELINSDDVKYGGTGVKNGSVKSVKGPMHGFDQHIEVTLPPLSTIYFSVPAARKKAGKPAKAETAEAAKPEKAAKPAATKTAAPKKRTAKPVATKPAAKKPRAAKTTKPKTPVTES
;
A
#
# COMPACT_ATOMS: atom_id res chain seq x y z
N MET A 1 -14.25 -0.51 65.17
CA MET A 1 -14.78 -0.54 63.79
C MET A 1 -13.59 -0.42 62.85
N LYS A 2 -13.15 -1.53 62.27
CA LYS A 2 -12.12 -1.53 61.18
C LYS A 2 -12.87 -1.27 59.89
N GLN A 3 -12.60 -0.13 59.26
CA GLN A 3 -13.02 0.12 57.89
C GLN A 3 -12.24 -0.85 56.98
N THR A 4 -12.93 -1.82 56.41
CA THR A 4 -12.46 -2.60 55.28
C THR A 4 -12.38 -1.62 54.09
N GLN A 5 -11.18 -1.30 53.64
CA GLN A 5 -10.93 -0.67 52.36
C GLN A 5 -11.44 -1.65 51.29
N SER A 6 -12.54 -1.25 50.61
CA SER A 6 -12.99 -1.89 49.41
C SER A 6 -11.85 -1.79 48.39
N ALA A 7 -11.37 -2.93 47.89
CA ALA A 7 -10.49 -2.93 46.73
C ALA A 7 -11.16 -2.14 45.60
N ALA A 8 -10.46 -1.19 45.03
CA ALA A 8 -10.96 -0.42 43.89
C ALA A 8 -11.31 -1.42 42.75
N LYS A 9 -12.54 -1.39 42.30
CA LYS A 9 -12.93 -2.13 41.08
C LYS A 9 -11.96 -1.76 39.95
N PRO A 10 -11.56 -2.72 39.09
CA PRO A 10 -10.82 -2.40 37.87
C PRO A 10 -11.52 -1.22 37.15
N SER A 11 -10.74 -0.31 36.58
CA SER A 11 -11.31 0.86 35.94
C SER A 11 -12.23 0.41 34.79
N ASP A 12 -13.50 0.83 34.77
CA ASP A 12 -14.45 0.55 33.68
C ASP A 12 -14.08 1.27 32.37
N LEU A 13 -12.93 1.96 32.36
CA LEU A 13 -12.48 2.78 31.23
C LEU A 13 -12.26 2.01 29.93
N PRO A 14 -11.60 0.85 29.88
CA PRO A 14 -11.43 0.09 28.65
C PRO A 14 -12.75 -0.33 28.02
N VAL A 15 -13.72 -0.73 28.85
CA VAL A 15 -15.07 -1.13 28.43
C VAL A 15 -15.84 0.09 27.90
N TYR A 16 -15.82 1.19 28.65
CA TYR A 16 -16.45 2.44 28.20
C TYR A 16 -15.90 2.90 26.86
N LEU A 17 -14.57 2.95 26.69
CA LEU A 17 -13.94 3.37 25.46
C LEU A 17 -14.25 2.41 24.29
N PHE A 18 -14.37 1.10 24.56
CA PHE A 18 -14.74 0.09 23.57
C PHE A 18 -16.13 0.38 22.97
N HIS A 19 -17.11 0.60 23.82
CA HIS A 19 -18.47 0.95 23.39
C HIS A 19 -18.63 2.36 22.81
N GLN A 20 -17.59 3.19 22.91
CA GLN A 20 -17.53 4.50 22.25
C GLN A 20 -16.72 4.50 20.93
N GLY A 21 -16.21 3.35 20.50
CA GLY A 21 -15.34 3.25 19.32
C GLY A 21 -13.96 3.86 19.53
N ASN A 22 -13.50 4.04 20.77
CA ASN A 22 -12.29 4.78 21.11
C ASN A 22 -11.27 3.94 21.90
N ASN A 23 -11.52 2.65 22.09
CA ASN A 23 -10.52 1.76 22.67
C ASN A 23 -9.55 1.29 21.58
N PHE A 24 -8.52 2.10 21.31
CA PHE A 24 -7.50 1.82 20.31
C PHE A 24 -6.46 0.77 20.73
N GLU A 25 -6.53 0.32 21.98
CA GLU A 25 -5.71 -0.75 22.54
C GLU A 25 -6.59 -1.88 23.11
N ALA A 26 -7.70 -2.17 22.43
CA ALA A 26 -8.68 -3.17 22.87
C ALA A 26 -8.05 -4.57 23.04
N TYR A 27 -6.97 -4.88 22.29
CA TYR A 27 -6.21 -6.11 22.41
C TYR A 27 -5.53 -6.28 23.79
N ARG A 28 -5.34 -5.22 24.57
CA ARG A 28 -4.82 -5.31 25.95
C ARG A 28 -5.89 -5.75 26.96
N TYR A 29 -7.15 -5.65 26.57
CA TYR A 29 -8.28 -5.99 27.43
C TYR A 29 -8.95 -7.30 26.99
N PHE A 30 -9.29 -7.42 25.70
CA PHE A 30 -9.91 -8.61 25.13
C PHE A 30 -8.88 -9.66 24.73
N GLY A 31 -9.35 -10.92 24.63
CA GLY A 31 -8.50 -12.06 24.34
C GLY A 31 -8.11 -12.85 25.60
N SER A 32 -7.05 -13.62 25.49
CA SER A 32 -6.47 -14.37 26.63
C SER A 32 -5.20 -13.70 27.10
N HIS A 33 -5.13 -13.39 28.40
CA HIS A 33 -3.96 -12.77 29.03
C HIS A 33 -3.48 -13.57 30.22
N LEU A 34 -2.18 -13.92 30.23
CA LEU A 34 -1.56 -14.57 31.39
C LEU A 34 -1.49 -13.59 32.53
N GLU A 35 -2.03 -14.00 33.70
CA GLU A 35 -1.96 -13.21 34.92
C GLU A 35 -2.02 -14.12 36.14
N GLU A 36 -1.78 -13.56 37.32
CA GLU A 36 -1.89 -14.24 38.60
C GLU A 36 -3.09 -13.66 39.39
N GLN A 37 -4.04 -14.51 39.77
CA GLN A 37 -5.15 -14.13 40.66
C GLN A 37 -5.12 -14.99 41.95
N ASP A 38 -5.26 -14.36 43.09
CA ASP A 38 -5.21 -15.00 44.40
C ASP A 38 -4.00 -15.93 44.65
N GLY A 39 -2.83 -15.57 44.06
CA GLY A 39 -1.60 -16.36 44.16
C GLY A 39 -1.56 -17.59 43.23
N GLN A 40 -2.48 -17.70 42.28
CA GLN A 40 -2.53 -18.77 41.30
C GLN A 40 -2.24 -18.23 39.92
N PRO A 41 -1.19 -18.69 39.21
CA PRO A 41 -0.94 -18.35 37.84
C PRO A 41 -1.99 -18.99 36.94
N GLY A 42 -2.41 -18.27 35.88
CA GLY A 42 -3.40 -18.71 34.95
C GLY A 42 -3.58 -17.73 33.79
N ALA A 43 -4.76 -17.70 33.23
CA ALA A 43 -5.12 -16.70 32.21
C ALA A 43 -6.55 -16.18 32.42
N VAL A 44 -6.73 -14.90 32.18
CA VAL A 44 -8.04 -14.28 32.04
C VAL A 44 -8.44 -14.30 30.56
N PHE A 45 -9.69 -14.67 30.30
CA PHE A 45 -10.32 -14.68 28.98
C PHE A 45 -11.43 -13.65 28.95
N ARG A 46 -11.43 -12.77 27.92
CA ARG A 46 -12.47 -11.77 27.71
C ARG A 46 -12.91 -11.77 26.27
N VAL A 47 -14.24 -11.80 26.05
CA VAL A 47 -14.82 -11.78 24.69
C VAL A 47 -16.06 -10.93 24.65
N TRP A 48 -16.26 -10.25 23.53
CA TRP A 48 -17.50 -9.54 23.23
C TRP A 48 -18.46 -10.42 22.42
N ALA A 49 -19.59 -10.75 23.01
CA ALA A 49 -20.67 -11.57 22.41
C ALA A 49 -22.03 -11.05 22.92
N PRO A 50 -22.54 -9.94 22.34
CA PRO A 50 -23.65 -9.18 22.91
C PRO A 50 -24.99 -9.93 22.92
N HIS A 51 -25.23 -10.81 21.95
CA HIS A 51 -26.49 -11.55 21.82
C HIS A 51 -26.45 -12.93 22.49
N ALA A 52 -25.26 -13.38 22.94
CA ALA A 52 -25.09 -14.70 23.54
C ALA A 52 -25.95 -14.86 24.81
N LYS A 53 -26.57 -16.04 24.98
CA LYS A 53 -27.24 -16.45 26.23
C LYS A 53 -26.23 -16.90 27.29
N ALA A 54 -25.17 -17.56 26.87
CA ALA A 54 -24.07 -18.01 27.69
C ALA A 54 -22.79 -18.16 26.84
N VAL A 55 -21.65 -18.00 27.47
CA VAL A 55 -20.33 -18.23 26.87
C VAL A 55 -19.51 -19.09 27.83
N SER A 56 -18.70 -19.99 27.30
CA SER A 56 -17.72 -20.76 28.07
C SER A 56 -16.42 -20.89 27.30
N VAL A 57 -15.31 -21.04 28.01
CA VAL A 57 -14.01 -21.36 27.44
C VAL A 57 -13.83 -22.86 27.37
N VAL A 58 -13.51 -23.38 26.20
CA VAL A 58 -13.25 -24.80 25.95
C VAL A 58 -11.88 -25.00 25.35
N GLY A 59 -11.21 -26.09 25.71
CA GLY A 59 -9.88 -26.41 25.24
C GLY A 59 -9.39 -27.77 25.72
N ASP A 60 -8.15 -28.11 25.43
CA ASP A 60 -7.57 -29.39 25.87
C ASP A 60 -7.56 -29.54 27.40
N PHE A 61 -7.36 -28.44 28.11
CA PHE A 61 -7.32 -28.37 29.59
C PHE A 61 -8.65 -28.78 30.28
N ASN A 62 -9.77 -28.80 29.54
CA ASN A 62 -11.07 -29.24 30.05
C ASN A 62 -11.76 -30.26 29.13
N SER A 63 -10.97 -30.94 28.27
CA SER A 63 -11.48 -31.94 27.32
C SER A 63 -12.62 -31.43 26.43
N TRP A 64 -12.61 -30.13 26.13
CA TRP A 64 -13.58 -29.44 25.26
C TRP A 64 -15.03 -29.50 25.78
N VAL A 65 -15.23 -29.65 27.11
CA VAL A 65 -16.55 -29.75 27.74
C VAL A 65 -17.16 -28.35 27.96
N PRO A 66 -18.26 -28.00 27.29
CA PRO A 66 -18.81 -26.63 27.31
C PRO A 66 -19.27 -26.15 28.69
N THR A 67 -19.60 -27.06 29.61
CA THR A 67 -20.11 -26.73 30.95
C THR A 67 -19.03 -26.57 32.01
N SER A 68 -17.76 -26.82 31.68
CA SER A 68 -16.66 -26.87 32.66
C SER A 68 -16.15 -25.49 33.10
N HIS A 69 -16.17 -24.51 32.17
CA HIS A 69 -15.62 -23.19 32.40
C HIS A 69 -16.57 -22.11 31.84
N PRO A 70 -17.75 -21.92 32.49
CA PRO A 70 -18.69 -20.87 32.09
C PRO A 70 -18.13 -19.49 32.44
N MET A 71 -18.30 -18.54 31.53
CA MET A 71 -17.89 -17.13 31.71
C MET A 71 -18.99 -16.32 32.38
N GLU A 72 -18.61 -15.29 33.11
CA GLU A 72 -19.53 -14.32 33.71
C GLU A 72 -19.73 -13.13 32.77
N LYS A 73 -20.98 -12.65 32.66
CA LYS A 73 -21.27 -11.42 31.93
C LYS A 73 -20.96 -10.23 32.80
N VAL A 74 -19.87 -9.53 32.52
CA VAL A 74 -19.35 -8.41 33.36
C VAL A 74 -19.85 -7.04 32.93
N SER A 75 -20.27 -6.91 31.66
CA SER A 75 -20.79 -5.66 31.09
C SER A 75 -21.67 -5.96 29.86
N ASP A 76 -22.13 -4.93 29.12
CA ASP A 76 -22.95 -5.06 27.91
C ASP A 76 -22.23 -5.88 26.83
N GLY A 77 -22.64 -7.15 26.73
CA GLY A 77 -22.11 -8.13 25.77
C GLY A 77 -20.69 -8.61 26.06
N ILE A 78 -20.05 -8.21 27.16
CA ILE A 78 -18.68 -8.63 27.53
C ILE A 78 -18.76 -9.76 28.55
N TRP A 79 -18.02 -10.83 28.26
CA TRP A 79 -17.90 -12.02 29.07
C TRP A 79 -16.46 -12.20 29.55
N GLU A 80 -16.27 -12.60 30.81
CA GLU A 80 -14.96 -12.73 31.44
C GLU A 80 -14.87 -14.02 32.28
N LEU A 81 -13.68 -14.63 32.29
CA LEU A 81 -13.37 -15.76 33.15
C LEU A 81 -11.86 -15.84 33.38
N PHE A 82 -11.43 -15.99 34.62
CA PHE A 82 -10.08 -16.44 34.97
C PHE A 82 -10.04 -17.95 35.11
N ILE A 83 -9.03 -18.60 34.51
CA ILE A 83 -8.81 -20.05 34.59
C ILE A 83 -7.40 -20.28 35.14
N PRO A 84 -7.23 -20.85 36.35
CA PRO A 84 -5.93 -21.14 36.90
C PRO A 84 -5.25 -22.30 36.14
N GLY A 85 -3.92 -22.28 36.10
CA GLY A 85 -3.09 -23.35 35.51
C GLY A 85 -2.96 -23.32 33.99
N ILE A 86 -3.59 -22.38 33.31
CA ILE A 86 -3.41 -22.14 31.86
C ILE A 86 -1.98 -21.69 31.56
N LYS A 87 -1.44 -22.17 30.43
CA LYS A 87 -0.06 -21.93 30.00
C LYS A 87 -0.01 -21.45 28.55
N ILE A 88 1.16 -20.93 28.18
CA ILE A 88 1.48 -20.63 26.78
C ILE A 88 1.30 -21.90 25.93
N TYR A 89 0.70 -21.74 24.75
CA TYR A 89 0.31 -22.76 23.79
C TYR A 89 -0.92 -23.61 24.14
N ASP A 90 -1.56 -23.41 25.31
CA ASP A 90 -2.84 -24.04 25.58
C ASP A 90 -3.84 -23.61 24.51
N VAL A 91 -4.49 -24.62 23.86
CA VAL A 91 -5.45 -24.41 22.79
C VAL A 91 -6.84 -24.19 23.36
N TYR A 92 -7.56 -23.20 22.85
CA TYR A 92 -8.92 -22.88 23.30
C TYR A 92 -9.80 -22.33 22.19
N LYS A 93 -11.11 -22.34 22.48
CA LYS A 93 -12.17 -21.62 21.77
C LYS A 93 -13.19 -21.08 22.76
N TYR A 94 -14.01 -20.16 22.30
CA TYR A 94 -15.26 -19.81 22.98
C TYR A 94 -16.38 -20.73 22.48
N CYS A 95 -17.07 -21.40 23.39
CA CYS A 95 -18.33 -22.10 23.10
C CYS A 95 -19.48 -21.16 23.50
N ILE A 96 -20.22 -20.70 22.52
CA ILE A 96 -21.27 -19.68 22.67
C ILE A 96 -22.62 -20.34 22.51
N THR A 97 -23.52 -20.15 23.49
CA THR A 97 -24.93 -20.49 23.35
C THR A 97 -25.66 -19.33 22.69
N THR A 98 -26.12 -19.52 21.47
CA THR A 98 -26.79 -18.49 20.68
C THR A 98 -28.20 -18.16 21.21
N PRO A 99 -28.85 -17.09 20.75
CA PRO A 99 -30.26 -16.81 21.05
C PRO A 99 -31.23 -17.94 20.64
N ALA A 100 -30.85 -18.79 19.68
CA ALA A 100 -31.61 -19.93 19.22
C ALA A 100 -31.33 -21.23 20.02
N ASP A 101 -30.57 -21.16 21.11
CA ASP A 101 -30.09 -22.30 21.92
C ASP A 101 -29.15 -23.27 21.19
N GLU A 102 -28.50 -22.80 20.11
CA GLU A 102 -27.47 -23.54 19.40
C GLU A 102 -26.10 -23.28 20.02
N LEU A 103 -25.22 -24.29 20.00
CA LEU A 103 -23.85 -24.15 20.41
C LEU A 103 -22.96 -23.88 19.18
N VAL A 104 -22.24 -22.76 19.20
CA VAL A 104 -21.22 -22.42 18.19
C VAL A 104 -19.84 -22.31 18.84
N TYR A 105 -18.81 -22.80 18.12
CA TYR A 105 -17.44 -22.79 18.61
C TYR A 105 -16.63 -21.78 17.81
N LYS A 106 -16.17 -20.72 18.48
CA LYS A 106 -15.51 -19.57 17.88
C LYS A 106 -14.05 -19.46 18.30
N ALA A 107 -13.16 -19.19 17.35
CA ALA A 107 -11.83 -18.72 17.66
C ALA A 107 -11.91 -17.34 18.36
N ASP A 108 -10.91 -17.02 19.14
CA ASP A 108 -10.85 -15.72 19.81
C ASP A 108 -10.50 -14.62 18.79
N PRO A 109 -11.35 -13.60 18.62
CA PRO A 109 -11.08 -12.48 17.70
C PRO A 109 -9.80 -11.71 18.01
N TYR A 110 -9.35 -11.72 19.26
CA TYR A 110 -8.17 -11.02 19.76
C TYR A 110 -6.99 -11.94 20.06
N ALA A 111 -7.03 -13.22 19.64
CA ALA A 111 -5.93 -14.14 19.88
C ALA A 111 -4.63 -13.66 19.22
N PHE A 112 -3.51 -13.74 19.95
CA PHE A 112 -2.18 -13.41 19.44
C PHE A 112 -1.52 -14.55 18.66
N HIS A 113 -2.05 -15.77 18.79
CA HIS A 113 -1.57 -16.95 18.09
C HIS A 113 -2.70 -17.93 17.78
N ALA A 114 -2.58 -18.64 16.68
CA ALA A 114 -3.56 -19.61 16.23
C ALA A 114 -2.96 -21.01 16.06
N GLU A 115 -3.80 -22.04 16.05
CA GLU A 115 -3.40 -23.36 15.56
C GLU A 115 -3.06 -23.32 14.08
N THR A 116 -2.12 -24.18 13.69
CA THR A 116 -1.82 -24.42 12.28
C THR A 116 -2.86 -25.33 11.66
N ARG A 117 -3.29 -25.00 10.45
CA ARG A 117 -4.25 -25.82 9.71
C ARG A 117 -3.88 -27.32 9.66
N PRO A 118 -4.86 -28.22 9.66
CA PRO A 118 -6.32 -28.01 9.49
C PRO A 118 -7.05 -27.57 10.76
N SER A 119 -6.38 -27.53 11.91
CA SER A 119 -6.93 -27.01 13.15
C SER A 119 -7.21 -25.49 13.05
N ASN A 120 -8.07 -24.97 13.94
CA ASN A 120 -8.55 -23.60 13.88
C ASN A 120 -8.90 -23.03 15.26
N GLY A 121 -8.25 -23.52 16.31
CA GLY A 121 -8.32 -22.96 17.66
C GLY A 121 -7.38 -21.76 17.81
N SER A 122 -7.63 -21.02 18.87
CA SER A 122 -6.72 -20.00 19.38
C SER A 122 -5.72 -20.61 20.35
N LYS A 123 -4.52 -20.05 20.44
CA LYS A 123 -3.52 -20.45 21.44
C LYS A 123 -3.23 -19.30 22.39
N VAL A 124 -3.16 -19.60 23.67
CA VAL A 124 -2.66 -18.64 24.65
C VAL A 124 -1.20 -18.32 24.33
N PHE A 125 -0.86 -17.05 24.24
CA PHE A 125 0.49 -16.61 23.90
C PHE A 125 0.83 -15.29 24.59
N ASP A 126 2.09 -15.14 25.00
CA ASP A 126 2.63 -13.90 25.57
C ASP A 126 3.54 -13.22 24.57
N ILE A 127 3.09 -12.13 24.00
CA ILE A 127 3.87 -11.31 23.06
C ILE A 127 4.79 -10.31 23.76
N SER A 128 4.59 -10.08 25.07
CA SER A 128 5.33 -9.05 25.83
C SER A 128 6.74 -9.48 26.21
N SER A 129 7.05 -10.76 26.12
CA SER A 129 8.34 -11.34 26.53
C SER A 129 9.42 -11.29 25.44
N PHE A 130 9.14 -10.71 24.28
CA PHE A 130 10.15 -10.51 23.22
C PHE A 130 11.07 -9.34 23.56
N ASP A 131 12.39 -9.53 23.38
CA ASP A 131 13.41 -8.49 23.60
C ASP A 131 13.81 -7.85 22.27
N TRP A 132 13.33 -6.62 22.03
CA TRP A 132 13.58 -5.85 20.80
C TRP A 132 14.98 -5.24 20.78
N HIS A 133 15.66 -5.29 19.62
CA HIS A 133 16.97 -4.69 19.40
C HIS A 133 16.95 -3.52 18.41
N ASP A 134 15.78 -3.12 17.94
CA ASP A 134 15.57 -2.16 16.85
C ASP A 134 15.46 -0.67 17.29
N ALA A 135 15.74 -0.35 18.56
CA ALA A 135 15.61 1.01 19.08
C ALA A 135 16.34 2.08 18.24
N ALA A 136 17.50 1.74 17.65
CA ALA A 136 18.25 2.64 16.78
C ALA A 136 17.51 2.94 15.45
N TRP A 137 16.81 1.95 14.91
CA TRP A 137 15.95 2.10 13.73
C TRP A 137 14.77 3.01 14.04
N GLU A 138 14.00 2.72 15.07
CA GLU A 138 12.85 3.51 15.51
C GLU A 138 13.23 4.99 15.75
N ASP A 139 14.38 5.25 16.42
CA ASP A 139 14.89 6.61 16.64
C ASP A 139 15.35 7.31 15.35
N ALA A 140 15.82 6.57 14.36
CA ALA A 140 16.16 7.10 13.05
C ALA A 140 14.88 7.45 12.26
N GLN A 141 13.87 6.56 12.27
CA GLN A 141 12.61 6.77 11.57
C GLN A 141 11.84 8.00 12.11
N LYS A 142 11.82 8.24 13.41
CA LYS A 142 11.21 9.45 14.01
C LYS A 142 11.79 10.76 13.47
N LYS A 143 12.98 10.74 12.89
CA LYS A 143 13.66 11.90 12.29
C LYS A 143 13.56 11.95 10.77
N ASN A 144 13.03 10.90 10.17
CA ASN A 144 12.92 10.75 8.73
C ASN A 144 11.67 11.45 8.19
N ASP A 145 11.82 12.10 7.04
CA ASP A 145 10.67 12.58 6.26
C ASP A 145 10.26 11.47 5.29
N VAL A 146 9.27 10.67 5.70
CA VAL A 146 8.80 9.53 4.93
C VAL A 146 8.26 9.92 3.55
N ILE A 147 7.71 11.13 3.43
CA ILE A 147 7.14 11.64 2.17
C ILE A 147 8.27 12.01 1.19
N ASN A 148 9.30 12.71 1.65
CA ASN A 148 10.36 13.24 0.80
C ASN A 148 11.66 12.40 0.85
N GLY A 149 11.61 11.19 1.42
CA GLY A 149 12.69 10.20 1.42
C GLY A 149 12.65 9.25 0.20
N PRO A 150 13.74 8.52 -0.07
CA PRO A 150 13.71 7.46 -1.08
C PRO A 150 12.90 6.27 -0.58
N MET A 151 12.04 5.70 -1.43
CA MET A 151 11.27 4.51 -1.11
C MET A 151 11.17 3.62 -2.36
N SER A 152 11.84 2.47 -2.29
CA SER A 152 11.72 1.36 -3.24
C SER A 152 11.31 0.13 -2.48
N ILE A 153 10.12 -0.38 -2.77
CA ILE A 153 9.43 -1.44 -2.04
C ILE A 153 9.58 -2.75 -2.81
N TYR A 154 9.94 -3.81 -2.08
CA TYR A 154 9.91 -5.19 -2.57
C TYR A 154 8.71 -5.90 -1.96
N GLU A 155 7.66 -6.09 -2.76
CA GLU A 155 6.45 -6.80 -2.35
C GLU A 155 6.67 -8.31 -2.46
N LEU A 156 6.33 -9.09 -1.44
CA LEU A 156 6.51 -10.54 -1.47
C LEU A 156 5.45 -11.30 -0.68
N HIS A 157 5.22 -12.55 -1.11
CA HIS A 157 4.48 -13.56 -0.37
C HIS A 157 5.46 -14.45 0.41
N ALA A 158 5.38 -14.45 1.74
CA ALA A 158 6.35 -15.11 2.61
C ALA A 158 6.53 -16.61 2.31
N GLY A 159 5.44 -17.31 1.98
CA GLY A 159 5.45 -18.76 1.75
C GLY A 159 5.97 -19.21 0.40
N SER A 160 6.12 -18.32 -0.59
CA SER A 160 6.49 -18.69 -1.97
C SER A 160 7.64 -17.87 -2.57
N TRP A 161 8.26 -16.99 -1.78
CA TRP A 161 9.49 -16.33 -2.23
C TRP A 161 10.62 -17.33 -2.42
N LYS A 162 10.87 -18.14 -1.40
CA LYS A 162 11.85 -19.22 -1.40
C LYS A 162 11.40 -20.31 -0.46
N MET A 163 11.71 -21.57 -0.77
CA MET A 163 11.37 -22.74 0.05
C MET A 163 12.63 -23.53 0.38
N LYS A 164 12.56 -24.37 1.41
CA LYS A 164 13.57 -25.35 1.75
C LYS A 164 13.64 -26.45 0.67
N GLU A 165 14.67 -27.28 0.70
CA GLU A 165 14.88 -28.36 -0.29
C GLU A 165 13.73 -29.37 -0.33
N ASP A 166 13.02 -29.55 0.78
CA ASP A 166 11.85 -30.42 0.91
C ASP A 166 10.54 -29.75 0.45
N GLY A 167 10.59 -28.50 -0.03
CA GLY A 167 9.43 -27.73 -0.49
C GLY A 167 8.60 -27.09 0.63
N VAL A 168 9.11 -27.11 1.86
CA VAL A 168 8.47 -26.43 3.01
C VAL A 168 8.88 -24.95 3.03
N PRO A 169 7.97 -24.00 3.25
CA PRO A 169 8.32 -22.61 3.47
C PRO A 169 9.30 -22.41 4.65
N TYR A 170 10.12 -21.39 4.57
CA TYR A 170 10.91 -20.94 5.72
C TYR A 170 9.97 -20.41 6.81
N ASN A 171 10.34 -20.57 8.09
CA ASN A 171 9.71 -19.81 9.15
C ASN A 171 10.13 -18.33 9.06
N TYR A 172 9.46 -17.44 9.82
CA TYR A 172 9.73 -16.00 9.76
C TYR A 172 11.19 -15.65 10.04
N SER A 173 11.79 -16.21 11.08
CA SER A 173 13.19 -15.95 11.45
C SER A 173 14.16 -16.44 10.36
N GLU A 174 13.98 -17.68 9.87
CA GLU A 174 14.76 -18.26 8.77
C GLU A 174 14.57 -17.49 7.46
N LEU A 175 13.35 -17.01 7.19
CA LEU A 175 13.06 -16.18 6.01
C LEU A 175 13.86 -14.88 6.07
N ALA A 176 13.92 -14.22 7.23
CA ALA A 176 14.72 -13.02 7.40
C ALA A 176 16.20 -13.26 7.09
N ASP A 177 16.76 -14.40 7.52
CA ASP A 177 18.16 -14.75 7.27
C ASP A 177 18.47 -14.89 5.76
N GLN A 178 17.49 -15.30 4.95
CA GLN A 178 17.62 -15.41 3.49
C GLN A 178 17.33 -14.06 2.81
N LEU A 179 16.33 -13.32 3.29
CA LEU A 179 15.78 -12.14 2.64
C LEU A 179 16.68 -10.90 2.86
N VAL A 180 17.17 -10.69 4.09
CA VAL A 180 17.96 -9.51 4.46
C VAL A 180 19.18 -9.30 3.55
N PRO A 181 20.06 -10.29 3.31
CA PRO A 181 21.19 -10.10 2.41
C PRO A 181 20.73 -9.79 0.97
N TYR A 182 19.65 -10.41 0.51
CA TYR A 182 19.12 -10.19 -0.84
C TYR A 182 18.58 -8.76 -1.01
N ILE A 183 17.71 -8.29 -0.12
CA ILE A 183 17.10 -6.95 -0.17
C ILE A 183 18.16 -5.87 -0.08
N LYS A 184 19.16 -6.07 0.79
CA LYS A 184 20.27 -5.15 0.97
C LYS A 184 21.15 -5.06 -0.27
N ASP A 185 21.48 -6.21 -0.89
CA ASP A 185 22.25 -6.29 -2.12
C ASP A 185 21.50 -5.63 -3.28
N MET A 186 20.21 -5.92 -3.43
CA MET A 186 19.34 -5.35 -4.46
C MET A 186 19.01 -3.86 -4.25
N GLY A 187 19.31 -3.28 -3.08
CA GLY A 187 19.14 -1.88 -2.80
C GLY A 187 17.70 -1.41 -2.53
N TYR A 188 16.76 -2.32 -2.27
CA TYR A 188 15.42 -1.96 -1.80
C TYR A 188 15.47 -1.32 -0.41
N THR A 189 14.52 -0.45 -0.12
CA THR A 189 14.44 0.25 1.18
C THR A 189 13.44 -0.37 2.13
N HIS A 190 12.40 -0.98 1.59
CA HIS A 190 11.31 -1.60 2.35
C HIS A 190 10.94 -2.95 1.73
N VAL A 191 10.41 -3.80 2.60
CA VAL A 191 9.71 -5.03 2.23
C VAL A 191 8.23 -4.82 2.53
N GLU A 192 7.36 -5.18 1.58
CA GLU A 192 5.91 -5.24 1.78
C GLU A 192 5.46 -6.70 1.72
N LEU A 193 4.92 -7.19 2.84
CA LEU A 193 4.43 -8.56 2.93
C LEU A 193 2.96 -8.61 2.52
N LEU A 194 2.60 -9.51 1.58
CA LEU A 194 1.19 -9.90 1.41
C LEU A 194 0.63 -10.32 2.77
N PRO A 195 -0.71 -10.31 2.97
CA PRO A 195 -1.28 -10.46 4.31
C PRO A 195 -0.74 -11.66 5.06
N ILE A 196 -0.14 -11.41 6.22
CA ILE A 196 0.37 -12.44 7.15
C ILE A 196 -0.52 -12.60 8.38
N THR A 197 -1.60 -11.86 8.48
CA THR A 197 -2.66 -12.09 9.47
C THR A 197 -3.26 -13.48 9.24
N GLU A 198 -3.63 -14.20 10.31
CA GLU A 198 -4.10 -15.60 10.20
C GLU A 198 -5.33 -15.72 9.28
N TYR A 199 -5.34 -16.75 8.42
CA TYR A 199 -6.37 -16.97 7.40
C TYR A 199 -6.61 -18.46 7.14
N PRO A 200 -7.86 -18.87 6.73
CA PRO A 200 -8.21 -20.29 6.58
C PRO A 200 -7.73 -20.93 5.27
N PHE A 201 -7.63 -20.16 4.18
CA PHE A 201 -7.49 -20.69 2.82
C PHE A 201 -6.24 -20.13 2.11
N ASP A 202 -5.27 -21.00 1.74
CA ASP A 202 -4.02 -20.59 1.12
C ASP A 202 -4.21 -19.85 -0.19
N GLY A 203 -5.17 -20.29 -1.02
CA GLY A 203 -5.47 -19.64 -2.28
C GLY A 203 -6.08 -18.24 -2.15
N SER A 204 -6.36 -17.76 -0.93
CA SER A 204 -6.69 -16.36 -0.67
C SER A 204 -5.46 -15.46 -0.52
N TRP A 205 -4.26 -16.04 -0.45
CA TRP A 205 -2.97 -15.35 -0.25
C TRP A 205 -2.94 -14.50 1.04
N GLY A 206 -3.85 -14.78 1.99
CA GLY A 206 -4.04 -14.03 3.22
C GLY A 206 -5.14 -12.97 3.18
N TYR A 207 -5.78 -12.69 2.05
CA TYR A 207 -6.84 -11.67 1.95
C TYR A 207 -8.18 -12.09 2.57
N GLN A 208 -8.34 -13.32 3.04
CA GLN A 208 -9.52 -13.78 3.80
C GLN A 208 -9.15 -13.97 5.28
N VAL A 209 -8.99 -12.87 6.01
CA VAL A 209 -8.48 -12.84 7.37
C VAL A 209 -9.47 -13.42 8.37
N SER A 210 -9.01 -14.35 9.22
CA SER A 210 -9.77 -14.91 10.35
C SER A 210 -9.21 -14.53 11.72
N GLY A 211 -7.93 -14.06 11.79
CA GLY A 211 -7.28 -13.65 13.03
C GLY A 211 -6.53 -12.34 12.88
N TYR A 212 -7.15 -11.23 13.31
CA TYR A 212 -6.66 -9.85 13.09
C TYR A 212 -5.48 -9.44 13.97
N PHE A 213 -5.16 -10.23 15.00
CA PHE A 213 -4.08 -9.96 15.96
C PHE A 213 -3.03 -11.09 16.00
N ALA A 214 -3.14 -12.08 15.12
CA ALA A 214 -2.19 -13.19 15.05
C ALA A 214 -1.46 -13.19 13.71
N PRO A 215 -0.12 -13.22 13.69
CA PRO A 215 0.60 -13.62 12.48
C PRO A 215 0.28 -15.08 12.16
N THR A 216 0.13 -15.39 10.88
CA THR A 216 -0.25 -16.75 10.49
C THR A 216 0.75 -17.78 11.00
N SER A 217 0.24 -18.80 11.65
CA SER A 217 1.03 -19.90 12.22
C SER A 217 1.71 -20.80 11.17
N ARG A 218 1.44 -20.57 9.89
CA ARG A 218 2.09 -21.24 8.77
C ARG A 218 3.60 -21.06 8.74
N TYR A 219 4.05 -19.90 9.20
CA TYR A 219 5.46 -19.50 9.12
C TYR A 219 6.11 -19.34 10.51
N GLY A 220 5.48 -19.88 11.56
CA GLY A 220 6.05 -19.87 12.90
C GLY A 220 5.18 -19.21 13.96
N THR A 221 5.84 -18.74 15.01
CA THR A 221 5.22 -18.11 16.18
C THR A 221 5.16 -16.59 16.05
N PRO A 222 4.39 -15.90 16.90
CA PRO A 222 4.47 -14.46 17.03
C PRO A 222 5.88 -13.91 17.26
N HIS A 223 6.68 -14.57 18.11
CA HIS A 223 8.07 -14.16 18.35
C HIS A 223 8.96 -14.35 17.13
N ASP A 224 8.76 -15.40 16.30
CA ASP A 224 9.50 -15.56 15.06
C ASP A 224 9.23 -14.40 14.10
N PHE A 225 7.99 -13.87 14.09
CA PHE A 225 7.66 -12.69 13.27
C PHE A 225 8.25 -11.39 13.86
N MET A 226 8.28 -11.24 15.19
CA MET A 226 8.99 -10.12 15.82
C MET A 226 10.49 -10.16 15.48
N GLU A 227 11.12 -11.34 15.53
CA GLU A 227 12.52 -11.52 15.12
C GLU A 227 12.75 -11.21 13.64
N PHE A 228 11.79 -11.54 12.76
CA PHE A 228 11.84 -11.15 11.35
C PHE A 228 11.94 -9.63 11.21
N VAL A 229 11.07 -8.88 11.88
CA VAL A 229 11.05 -7.40 11.81
C VAL A 229 12.35 -6.83 12.41
N ASP A 230 12.76 -7.31 13.58
CA ASP A 230 13.99 -6.88 14.28
C ASP A 230 15.24 -7.06 13.38
N LYS A 231 15.38 -8.21 12.69
CA LYS A 231 16.47 -8.48 11.75
C LYS A 231 16.45 -7.53 10.53
N LEU A 232 15.28 -7.21 9.98
CA LEU A 232 15.17 -6.26 8.88
C LEU A 232 15.55 -4.84 9.33
N HIS A 233 15.06 -4.40 10.49
CA HIS A 233 15.41 -3.12 11.08
C HIS A 233 16.91 -2.98 11.37
N ALA A 234 17.53 -4.03 11.93
CA ALA A 234 18.98 -4.07 12.14
C ALA A 234 19.78 -3.93 10.82
N ALA A 235 19.20 -4.36 9.70
CA ALA A 235 19.80 -4.22 8.38
C ALA A 235 19.50 -2.87 7.68
N GLY A 236 18.67 -2.02 8.28
CA GLY A 236 18.23 -0.74 7.72
C GLY A 236 17.13 -0.88 6.66
N ILE A 237 16.25 -1.88 6.81
CA ILE A 237 15.15 -2.20 5.89
C ILE A 237 13.83 -2.06 6.66
N GLY A 238 12.90 -1.24 6.14
CA GLY A 238 11.56 -1.08 6.72
C GLY A 238 10.62 -2.22 6.33
N VAL A 239 9.58 -2.44 7.14
CA VAL A 239 8.57 -3.48 6.95
C VAL A 239 7.18 -2.87 6.82
N ILE A 240 6.49 -3.18 5.72
CA ILE A 240 5.10 -2.80 5.46
C ILE A 240 4.27 -4.08 5.47
N LEU A 241 3.11 -4.03 6.10
CA LEU A 241 2.14 -5.13 6.06
C LEU A 241 0.94 -4.77 5.20
N ASP A 242 0.48 -5.74 4.44
CA ASP A 242 -0.82 -5.68 3.81
C ASP A 242 -1.91 -6.01 4.85
N TRP A 243 -2.78 -5.04 5.15
CA TRP A 243 -3.82 -5.12 6.16
C TRP A 243 -5.20 -5.01 5.52
N VAL A 244 -6.09 -5.96 5.85
CA VAL A 244 -7.38 -6.17 5.16
C VAL A 244 -8.56 -5.80 6.08
N PRO A 245 -8.88 -4.52 6.28
CA PRO A 245 -10.03 -4.12 7.10
C PRO A 245 -11.35 -4.09 6.34
N ALA A 246 -11.36 -4.32 5.03
CA ALA A 246 -12.55 -4.17 4.19
C ALA A 246 -13.57 -5.29 4.44
N HIS A 247 -13.10 -6.52 4.64
CA HIS A 247 -13.94 -7.71 4.68
C HIS A 247 -13.28 -8.88 5.41
N PHE A 248 -14.06 -9.94 5.68
CA PHE A 248 -13.61 -11.19 6.27
C PHE A 248 -14.39 -12.40 5.74
N PRO A 249 -13.86 -13.65 5.82
CA PRO A 249 -14.50 -14.84 5.28
C PRO A 249 -15.68 -15.31 6.14
N LYS A 250 -16.52 -16.20 5.56
CA LYS A 250 -17.69 -16.78 6.20
C LYS A 250 -17.39 -18.09 6.97
N ASP A 251 -16.15 -18.32 7.33
CA ASP A 251 -15.76 -19.50 8.10
C ASP A 251 -16.45 -19.51 9.45
N ALA A 252 -17.14 -20.61 9.74
CA ALA A 252 -18.03 -20.72 10.90
C ALA A 252 -17.30 -20.54 12.26
N TYR A 253 -16.00 -20.82 12.31
CA TYR A 253 -15.21 -20.63 13.53
C TYR A 253 -14.70 -19.20 13.70
N GLY A 254 -14.74 -18.35 12.66
CA GLY A 254 -14.26 -16.97 12.64
C GLY A 254 -15.33 -15.97 13.09
N LEU A 255 -15.21 -14.73 12.55
CA LEU A 255 -16.06 -13.61 12.95
C LEU A 255 -17.52 -13.71 12.47
N TYR A 256 -17.76 -14.42 11.36
CA TYR A 256 -19.09 -14.53 10.75
C TYR A 256 -20.13 -15.07 11.72
N MET A 257 -21.25 -14.35 11.90
CA MET A 257 -22.35 -14.71 12.80
C MET A 257 -21.82 -15.14 14.19
N PHE A 258 -20.99 -14.27 14.79
CA PHE A 258 -20.11 -14.65 15.90
C PHE A 258 -20.82 -15.27 17.10
N ASP A 259 -21.95 -14.70 17.51
CA ASP A 259 -22.75 -15.21 18.63
C ASP A 259 -24.13 -15.73 18.19
N GLY A 260 -24.25 -16.14 16.93
CA GLY A 260 -25.49 -16.57 16.29
C GLY A 260 -26.23 -15.44 15.58
N GLY A 261 -25.64 -14.23 15.57
CA GLY A 261 -26.10 -13.07 14.85
C GLY A 261 -24.93 -12.24 14.30
N PRO A 262 -25.20 -11.22 13.49
CA PRO A 262 -24.16 -10.31 12.97
C PRO A 262 -23.60 -9.46 14.12
N CYS A 263 -22.34 -9.71 14.49
CA CYS A 263 -21.60 -8.91 15.47
C CYS A 263 -20.61 -7.95 14.82
N TYR A 264 -19.84 -8.46 13.87
CA TYR A 264 -18.80 -7.69 13.19
C TYR A 264 -19.24 -7.18 11.82
N GLU A 265 -20.09 -7.93 11.13
CA GLU A 265 -20.64 -7.61 9.82
C GLU A 265 -21.84 -6.66 9.89
N ASP A 266 -22.06 -5.91 8.80
CA ASP A 266 -23.28 -5.12 8.64
C ASP A 266 -24.48 -6.07 8.49
N PRO A 267 -25.52 -5.94 9.33
CA PRO A 267 -26.67 -6.83 9.30
C PRO A 267 -27.56 -6.69 8.04
N ASN A 268 -27.38 -5.60 7.29
CA ASN A 268 -28.11 -5.38 6.05
C ASN A 268 -27.44 -6.14 4.91
N PRO A 269 -28.07 -7.17 4.29
CA PRO A 269 -27.47 -7.97 3.23
C PRO A 269 -27.10 -7.19 1.97
N ARG A 270 -27.62 -5.96 1.78
CA ARG A 270 -27.25 -5.08 0.69
C ARG A 270 -25.98 -4.27 0.99
N ARG A 271 -25.51 -4.30 2.22
CA ARG A 271 -24.27 -3.63 2.68
C ARG A 271 -23.24 -4.63 3.18
N GLY A 272 -23.67 -5.69 3.86
CA GLY A 272 -22.85 -6.61 4.65
C GLY A 272 -22.18 -7.73 3.88
N GLU A 273 -22.30 -7.82 2.55
CA GLU A 273 -21.70 -8.91 1.77
C GLU A 273 -21.06 -8.43 0.47
N HIS A 274 -19.85 -8.90 0.19
CA HIS A 274 -19.23 -8.87 -1.13
C HIS A 274 -19.52 -10.19 -1.86
N LYS A 275 -20.56 -10.21 -2.68
CA LYS A 275 -21.04 -11.43 -3.35
C LYS A 275 -20.00 -12.07 -4.27
N GLU A 276 -19.19 -11.27 -4.96
CA GLU A 276 -18.15 -11.78 -5.87
C GLU A 276 -17.00 -12.44 -5.13
N TRP A 277 -16.65 -11.94 -3.94
CA TRP A 277 -15.59 -12.48 -3.11
C TRP A 277 -16.07 -13.54 -2.11
N GLY A 278 -17.39 -13.62 -1.90
CA GLY A 278 -18.00 -14.51 -0.93
C GLY A 278 -17.72 -14.13 0.53
N THR A 279 -17.33 -12.88 0.79
CA THR A 279 -16.91 -12.37 2.09
C THR A 279 -17.95 -11.44 2.71
N MET A 280 -17.84 -11.20 4.02
CA MET A 280 -18.67 -10.26 4.76
C MET A 280 -17.97 -8.90 4.86
N VAL A 281 -18.75 -7.83 4.86
CA VAL A 281 -18.29 -6.45 5.05
C VAL A 281 -18.46 -6.08 6.52
N PHE A 282 -17.44 -5.44 7.11
CA PHE A 282 -17.51 -4.94 8.47
C PHE A 282 -18.59 -3.85 8.63
N ASN A 283 -19.24 -3.83 9.80
CA ASN A 283 -20.13 -2.75 10.18
C ASN A 283 -19.33 -1.53 10.70
N PHE A 284 -18.81 -0.72 9.77
CA PHE A 284 -17.96 0.43 10.09
C PHE A 284 -18.65 1.52 10.94
N GLY A 285 -19.98 1.49 11.04
CA GLY A 285 -20.76 2.42 11.87
C GLY A 285 -20.94 1.93 13.31
N MET A 286 -20.45 0.74 13.66
CA MET A 286 -20.57 0.18 14.98
C MET A 286 -19.32 0.50 15.83
N PRO A 287 -19.49 1.18 16.98
CA PRO A 287 -18.35 1.59 17.80
C PRO A 287 -17.40 0.46 18.21
N GLU A 288 -17.95 -0.72 18.53
CA GLU A 288 -17.16 -1.89 18.92
C GLU A 288 -16.31 -2.41 17.78
N VAL A 289 -16.84 -2.37 16.55
CA VAL A 289 -16.11 -2.76 15.32
C VAL A 289 -15.04 -1.71 14.98
N GLU A 290 -15.32 -0.42 15.16
CA GLU A 290 -14.30 0.62 15.04
C GLU A 290 -13.15 0.39 16.04
N SER A 291 -13.47 0.14 17.33
CA SER A 291 -12.45 -0.18 18.34
C SER A 291 -11.63 -1.40 17.96
N PHE A 292 -12.27 -2.48 17.46
CA PHE A 292 -11.60 -3.70 17.00
C PHE A 292 -10.60 -3.42 15.87
N LEU A 293 -11.04 -2.74 14.81
CA LEU A 293 -10.22 -2.51 13.62
C LEU A 293 -9.09 -1.49 13.88
N VAL A 294 -9.38 -0.36 14.56
CA VAL A 294 -8.32 0.62 14.90
C VAL A 294 -7.30 -0.01 15.84
N SER A 295 -7.76 -0.83 16.81
CA SER A 295 -6.88 -1.56 17.70
C SER A 295 -6.01 -2.57 16.94
N SER A 296 -6.54 -3.26 15.93
CA SER A 296 -5.75 -4.16 15.07
C SER A 296 -4.66 -3.42 14.30
N ALA A 297 -4.98 -2.29 13.69
CA ALA A 297 -3.98 -1.51 12.96
C ALA A 297 -2.85 -1.01 13.87
N LEU A 298 -3.18 -0.46 15.03
CA LEU A 298 -2.18 0.00 16.02
C LEU A 298 -1.38 -1.16 16.61
N PHE A 299 -2.00 -2.32 16.80
CA PHE A 299 -1.32 -3.52 17.28
C PHE A 299 -0.12 -3.91 16.41
N TRP A 300 -0.27 -3.94 15.09
CA TRP A 300 0.81 -4.24 14.19
C TRP A 300 1.92 -3.20 14.25
N ILE A 301 1.58 -1.93 14.39
CA ILE A 301 2.54 -0.84 14.48
C ILE A 301 3.25 -0.82 15.84
N GLU A 302 2.51 -0.99 16.95
CA GLU A 302 3.03 -0.78 18.31
C GLU A 302 3.60 -2.05 18.94
N GLN A 303 3.12 -3.25 18.57
CA GLN A 303 3.60 -4.51 19.13
C GLN A 303 4.58 -5.24 18.21
N TYR A 304 4.45 -5.08 16.91
CA TYR A 304 5.34 -5.70 15.91
C TYR A 304 6.26 -4.70 15.23
N HIS A 305 6.23 -3.44 15.62
CA HIS A 305 7.09 -2.34 15.15
C HIS A 305 7.05 -2.11 13.63
N VAL A 306 6.06 -2.64 12.88
CA VAL A 306 6.02 -2.44 11.44
C VAL A 306 6.00 -0.96 11.07
N ASP A 307 6.64 -0.59 9.94
CA ASP A 307 6.81 0.79 9.52
C ASP A 307 5.60 1.34 8.77
N GLY A 308 4.69 0.48 8.35
CA GLY A 308 3.47 0.92 7.71
C GLY A 308 2.48 -0.20 7.40
N LEU A 309 1.27 0.23 7.03
CA LEU A 309 0.20 -0.64 6.58
C LEU A 309 -0.21 -0.23 5.16
N ARG A 310 -0.23 -1.19 4.25
CA ARG A 310 -0.98 -1.06 3.00
C ARG A 310 -2.40 -1.54 3.27
N VAL A 311 -3.36 -0.66 3.05
CA VAL A 311 -4.78 -0.94 3.32
C VAL A 311 -5.44 -1.45 2.05
N ASP A 312 -5.84 -2.71 2.11
CA ASP A 312 -6.45 -3.44 1.01
C ASP A 312 -7.83 -2.91 0.64
N ALA A 313 -8.14 -2.90 -0.66
CA ALA A 313 -9.47 -2.71 -1.23
C ALA A 313 -10.23 -1.47 -0.71
N VAL A 314 -9.55 -0.34 -0.47
CA VAL A 314 -10.16 0.89 0.04
C VAL A 314 -11.35 1.35 -0.83
N ALA A 315 -11.27 1.18 -2.15
CA ALA A 315 -12.39 1.49 -3.05
C ALA A 315 -13.68 0.74 -2.68
N SER A 316 -13.58 -0.53 -2.25
CA SER A 316 -14.73 -1.33 -1.84
C SER A 316 -15.38 -0.83 -0.53
N MET A 317 -14.59 -0.16 0.30
CA MET A 317 -15.07 0.46 1.54
C MET A 317 -15.79 1.78 1.27
N LEU A 318 -15.31 2.56 0.29
CA LEU A 318 -15.81 3.92 0.02
C LEU A 318 -17.17 3.96 -0.66
N TYR A 319 -17.54 2.90 -1.42
CA TYR A 319 -18.72 2.92 -2.27
C TYR A 319 -19.69 1.78 -1.93
N LEU A 320 -20.94 2.16 -1.61
CA LEU A 320 -22.03 1.21 -1.33
C LEU A 320 -22.45 0.40 -2.58
N ASP A 321 -22.19 0.93 -3.78
CA ASP A 321 -22.48 0.28 -5.06
C ASP A 321 -21.28 -0.52 -5.63
N TYR A 322 -20.18 -0.65 -4.90
CA TYR A 322 -18.97 -1.34 -5.38
C TYR A 322 -19.28 -2.79 -5.74
N ASN A 323 -19.01 -3.16 -7.01
CA ASN A 323 -19.30 -4.49 -7.60
C ASN A 323 -20.74 -5.00 -7.34
N ARG A 324 -21.72 -4.10 -7.25
CA ARG A 324 -23.15 -4.43 -7.06
C ARG A 324 -23.98 -3.94 -8.23
N ARG A 325 -25.01 -4.71 -8.57
CA ARG A 325 -25.97 -4.36 -9.62
C ARG A 325 -27.01 -3.37 -9.09
N ASP A 326 -27.72 -2.71 -10.00
CA ASP A 326 -28.86 -1.88 -9.63
C ASP A 326 -29.90 -2.70 -8.83
N GLY A 327 -30.30 -2.18 -7.65
CA GLY A 327 -31.21 -2.85 -6.72
C GLY A 327 -30.52 -3.78 -5.71
N GLU A 328 -29.23 -4.04 -5.82
CA GLU A 328 -28.47 -4.85 -4.85
C GLU A 328 -27.73 -4.02 -3.79
N TRP A 329 -27.87 -2.72 -3.82
CA TRP A 329 -27.28 -1.78 -2.86
C TRP A 329 -28.29 -0.71 -2.43
N GLU A 330 -27.97 0.04 -1.39
CA GLU A 330 -28.82 1.13 -0.85
C GLU A 330 -28.04 2.42 -0.77
N GLN A 331 -28.76 3.52 -0.99
CA GLN A 331 -28.19 4.86 -0.84
C GLN A 331 -27.90 5.17 0.63
N ASN A 332 -26.89 5.98 0.87
CA ASN A 332 -26.62 6.52 2.19
C ASN A 332 -27.73 7.53 2.63
N VAL A 333 -27.67 7.97 3.88
CA VAL A 333 -28.65 8.91 4.46
C VAL A 333 -28.75 10.26 3.75
N LYS A 334 -27.78 10.59 2.87
CA LYS A 334 -27.76 11.80 2.03
C LYS A 334 -28.24 11.54 0.61
N GLY A 335 -28.63 10.31 0.27
CA GLY A 335 -29.07 9.91 -1.07
C GLY A 335 -27.91 9.61 -2.05
N GLY A 336 -26.68 9.51 -1.58
CA GLY A 336 -25.50 9.20 -2.37
C GLY A 336 -25.09 7.73 -2.26
N LYS A 337 -24.00 7.39 -2.95
CA LYS A 337 -23.43 6.04 -2.98
C LYS A 337 -22.20 5.87 -2.08
N GLU A 338 -21.74 6.95 -1.49
CA GLU A 338 -20.58 6.93 -0.60
C GLU A 338 -20.94 6.24 0.71
N ASN A 339 -20.10 5.35 1.20
CA ASN A 339 -20.23 4.73 2.52
C ASN A 339 -19.67 5.70 3.58
N LEU A 340 -20.57 6.49 4.16
CA LEU A 340 -20.20 7.57 5.10
C LEU A 340 -19.56 7.03 6.37
N GLU A 341 -19.98 5.85 6.82
CA GLU A 341 -19.48 5.17 8.00
C GLU A 341 -18.04 4.68 7.77
N ALA A 342 -17.77 4.05 6.64
CA ALA A 342 -16.42 3.61 6.28
C ALA A 342 -15.45 4.78 6.06
N ILE A 343 -15.93 5.89 5.47
CA ILE A 343 -15.15 7.12 5.33
C ILE A 343 -14.74 7.66 6.69
N ALA A 344 -15.70 7.76 7.63
CA ALA A 344 -15.43 8.23 8.99
C ALA A 344 -14.46 7.30 9.73
N PHE A 345 -14.61 5.98 9.58
CA PHE A 345 -13.69 4.99 10.11
C PHE A 345 -12.26 5.17 9.58
N LEU A 346 -12.07 5.29 8.25
CA LEU A 346 -10.75 5.49 7.65
C LEU A 346 -10.09 6.78 8.16
N GLN A 347 -10.85 7.87 8.22
CA GLN A 347 -10.37 9.14 8.77
C GLN A 347 -9.95 9.01 10.23
N LYS A 348 -10.73 8.31 11.04
CA LYS A 348 -10.45 8.05 12.46
C LYS A 348 -9.20 7.18 12.62
N CYS A 349 -9.12 6.07 11.89
CA CYS A 349 -8.00 5.13 11.93
C CYS A 349 -6.68 5.82 11.54
N ASN A 350 -6.63 6.48 10.40
CA ASN A 350 -5.45 7.19 9.93
C ASN A 350 -5.03 8.32 10.88
N THR A 351 -6.01 9.07 11.43
CA THR A 351 -5.73 10.12 12.41
C THR A 351 -5.17 9.56 13.71
N ALA A 352 -5.70 8.43 14.19
CA ALA A 352 -5.20 7.78 15.40
C ALA A 352 -3.77 7.29 15.24
N ILE A 353 -3.47 6.65 14.11
CA ILE A 353 -2.14 6.09 13.81
C ILE A 353 -1.12 7.21 13.57
N LEU A 354 -1.36 8.08 12.61
CA LEU A 354 -0.40 9.12 12.22
C LEU A 354 -0.30 10.25 13.27
N GLY A 355 -1.31 10.39 14.13
CA GLY A 355 -1.24 11.28 15.28
C GLY A 355 -0.30 10.78 16.38
N ARG A 356 -0.21 9.46 16.59
CA ARG A 356 0.72 8.83 17.53
C ARG A 356 2.09 8.59 16.90
N HIS A 357 2.12 8.19 15.63
CA HIS A 357 3.30 7.72 14.90
C HIS A 357 3.43 8.43 13.54
N PRO A 358 3.76 9.74 13.49
CA PRO A 358 3.76 10.53 12.25
C PRO A 358 4.81 10.08 11.21
N HIS A 359 5.76 9.23 11.63
CA HIS A 359 6.79 8.64 10.78
C HIS A 359 6.41 7.29 10.18
N LYS A 360 5.26 6.72 10.57
CA LYS A 360 4.76 5.46 9.99
C LYS A 360 3.96 5.73 8.71
N MET A 361 3.69 4.68 7.93
CA MET A 361 3.03 4.78 6.63
C MET A 361 1.63 4.16 6.64
N MET A 362 0.67 4.90 6.09
CA MET A 362 -0.66 4.41 5.77
C MET A 362 -0.86 4.55 4.25
N ILE A 363 -0.86 3.45 3.54
CA ILE A 363 -0.86 3.38 2.07
C ILE A 363 -2.21 2.84 1.61
N ALA A 364 -2.96 3.61 0.81
CA ALA A 364 -4.25 3.16 0.30
C ALA A 364 -4.11 2.41 -1.02
N GLU A 365 -4.66 1.20 -1.10
CA GLU A 365 -5.06 0.65 -2.39
C GLU A 365 -6.43 1.20 -2.75
N GLU A 366 -6.45 2.29 -3.51
CA GLU A 366 -7.68 2.92 -3.97
C GLU A 366 -7.60 3.13 -5.49
N SER A 367 -8.42 2.40 -6.23
CA SER A 367 -8.38 2.30 -7.70
C SER A 367 -9.26 3.31 -8.44
N THR A 368 -10.06 4.11 -7.70
CA THR A 368 -10.98 5.07 -8.29
C THR A 368 -10.41 6.49 -8.32
N ALA A 369 -11.21 7.44 -8.79
CA ALA A 369 -10.88 8.86 -8.79
C ALA A 369 -11.31 9.57 -7.49
N TRP A 370 -11.39 8.85 -6.34
CA TRP A 370 -11.71 9.48 -5.07
C TRP A 370 -10.69 10.57 -4.73
N PRO A 371 -11.14 11.79 -4.43
CA PRO A 371 -10.22 12.91 -4.20
C PRO A 371 -9.67 12.93 -2.76
N LEU A 372 -8.51 13.56 -2.60
CA LEU A 372 -7.92 13.87 -1.29
C LEU A 372 -7.63 12.63 -0.41
N VAL A 373 -7.33 11.50 -1.03
CA VAL A 373 -6.99 10.27 -0.28
C VAL A 373 -5.80 10.53 0.64
N THR A 374 -4.78 11.25 0.16
CA THR A 374 -3.55 11.53 0.89
C THR A 374 -3.51 12.90 1.57
N LYS A 375 -4.68 13.50 1.81
CA LYS A 375 -4.79 14.73 2.60
C LYS A 375 -5.30 14.41 4.00
N PRO A 376 -4.89 15.19 5.01
CA PRO A 376 -5.39 15.02 6.37
C PRO A 376 -6.92 15.05 6.46
N ALA A 377 -7.48 14.29 7.40
CA ALA A 377 -8.92 14.30 7.64
C ALA A 377 -9.47 15.70 7.98
N ALA A 378 -8.69 16.52 8.68
CA ALA A 378 -9.03 17.91 8.99
C ALA A 378 -9.21 18.80 7.74
N ASP A 379 -8.55 18.43 6.63
CA ASP A 379 -8.65 19.12 5.33
C ASP A 379 -9.68 18.45 4.40
N GLY A 380 -10.51 17.54 4.93
CA GLY A 380 -11.52 16.80 4.20
C GLY A 380 -11.00 15.58 3.44
N GLY A 381 -9.77 15.17 3.67
CA GLY A 381 -9.17 13.97 3.10
C GLY A 381 -9.48 12.70 3.88
N LEU A 382 -8.96 11.55 3.41
CA LEU A 382 -9.07 10.27 4.11
C LEU A 382 -7.96 10.06 5.16
N GLY A 383 -6.89 10.86 5.14
CA GLY A 383 -5.82 10.83 6.12
C GLY A 383 -4.69 9.85 5.82
N PHE A 384 -4.69 9.15 4.69
CA PHE A 384 -3.53 8.36 4.26
C PHE A 384 -2.35 9.27 3.96
N ASN A 385 -1.13 8.74 4.02
CA ASN A 385 0.03 9.49 3.55
C ASN A 385 0.54 9.01 2.18
N PHE A 386 0.09 7.85 1.69
CA PHE A 386 0.34 7.37 0.33
C PHE A 386 -0.88 6.70 -0.30
N LYS A 387 -0.87 6.64 -1.64
CA LYS A 387 -1.87 5.93 -2.45
C LYS A 387 -1.19 5.20 -3.61
N TRP A 388 -1.59 3.96 -3.90
CA TRP A 388 -1.17 3.28 -5.12
C TRP A 388 -1.72 3.99 -6.36
N ASN A 389 -0.87 4.20 -7.37
CA ASN A 389 -1.27 4.78 -8.66
C ASN A 389 -1.71 3.71 -9.65
N MET A 390 -2.91 3.18 -9.44
CA MET A 390 -3.48 2.13 -10.30
C MET A 390 -3.72 2.64 -11.73
N GLY A 391 -4.01 3.92 -11.91
CA GLY A 391 -4.18 4.54 -13.24
C GLY A 391 -2.88 4.50 -14.04
N TRP A 392 -1.76 4.92 -13.45
CA TRP A 392 -0.44 4.82 -14.08
C TRP A 392 -0.07 3.37 -14.40
N MET A 393 -0.29 2.46 -13.47
CA MET A 393 -0.02 1.03 -13.65
C MET A 393 -0.76 0.48 -14.88
N ASN A 394 -2.07 0.68 -14.95
CA ASN A 394 -2.90 0.21 -16.06
C ASN A 394 -2.46 0.80 -17.41
N ASP A 395 -2.22 2.12 -17.46
CA ASP A 395 -1.76 2.80 -18.68
C ASP A 395 -0.42 2.27 -19.15
N MET A 396 0.54 2.13 -18.22
CA MET A 396 1.89 1.67 -18.56
C MET A 396 1.91 0.20 -18.98
N LEU A 397 1.22 -0.69 -18.26
CA LEU A 397 1.12 -2.10 -18.66
C LEU A 397 0.44 -2.25 -20.03
N SER A 398 -0.62 -1.48 -20.27
CA SER A 398 -1.29 -1.45 -21.59
C SER A 398 -0.37 -0.92 -22.70
N TYR A 399 0.42 0.13 -22.42
CA TYR A 399 1.38 0.67 -23.37
C TYR A 399 2.50 -0.32 -23.68
N MET A 400 3.09 -0.93 -22.63
CA MET A 400 4.22 -1.85 -22.79
C MET A 400 3.82 -3.15 -23.49
N LYS A 401 2.57 -3.63 -23.32
CA LYS A 401 1.99 -4.76 -24.08
C LYS A 401 1.81 -4.45 -25.57
N THR A 402 1.71 -3.16 -25.92
CA THR A 402 1.48 -2.75 -27.32
C THR A 402 2.73 -3.02 -28.15
N ASP A 403 2.55 -3.69 -29.32
CA ASP A 403 3.63 -3.85 -30.30
C ASP A 403 4.21 -2.47 -30.65
N PRO A 404 5.55 -2.32 -30.67
CA PRO A 404 6.20 -1.04 -30.95
C PRO A 404 5.73 -0.32 -32.22
N LEU A 405 5.29 -1.04 -33.23
CA LEU A 405 4.69 -0.46 -34.46
C LEU A 405 3.45 0.39 -34.17
N PHE A 406 2.71 0.09 -33.10
CA PHE A 406 1.47 0.78 -32.74
C PHE A 406 1.62 1.74 -31.56
N ARG A 407 2.82 1.85 -30.97
CA ARG A 407 3.07 2.73 -29.81
C ARG A 407 2.87 4.20 -30.13
N ALA A 408 3.14 4.62 -31.37
CA ALA A 408 2.89 6.00 -31.82
C ALA A 408 1.46 6.46 -31.55
N GLY A 409 0.47 5.59 -31.82
CA GLY A 409 -0.96 5.87 -31.60
C GLY A 409 -1.40 5.78 -30.11
N ASN A 410 -0.54 5.27 -29.24
CA ASN A 410 -0.79 5.07 -27.81
C ASN A 410 0.12 5.94 -26.91
N HIS A 411 0.85 6.87 -27.50
CA HIS A 411 1.86 7.69 -26.79
C HIS A 411 1.31 8.44 -25.58
N ASN A 412 0.04 8.84 -25.63
CA ASN A 412 -0.65 9.47 -24.52
C ASN A 412 -0.66 8.62 -23.22
N LYS A 413 -0.62 7.29 -23.30
CA LYS A 413 -0.57 6.43 -22.09
C LYS A 413 0.70 6.63 -21.27
N VAL A 414 1.80 7.02 -21.91
CA VAL A 414 3.07 7.31 -21.21
C VAL A 414 3.03 8.67 -20.52
N THR A 415 2.22 9.60 -21.01
CA THR A 415 2.21 11.00 -20.55
C THR A 415 0.97 11.38 -19.76
N PHE A 416 -0.12 10.61 -19.87
CA PHE A 416 -1.40 10.96 -19.24
C PHE A 416 -1.32 11.04 -17.71
N SER A 417 -0.58 10.14 -17.06
CA SER A 417 -0.42 10.12 -15.61
C SER A 417 0.08 11.45 -15.04
N PHE A 418 0.83 12.24 -15.82
CA PHE A 418 1.33 13.54 -15.35
C PHE A 418 0.25 14.62 -15.18
N PHE A 419 -0.95 14.44 -15.74
CA PHE A 419 -2.06 15.34 -15.47
C PHE A 419 -2.52 15.27 -14.00
N TYR A 420 -2.28 14.14 -13.34
CA TYR A 420 -2.68 13.93 -11.95
C TYR A 420 -1.54 13.47 -11.03
N ALA A 421 -0.31 13.33 -11.53
CA ALA A 421 0.84 12.81 -10.77
C ALA A 421 1.12 13.54 -9.44
N PHE A 422 0.63 14.76 -9.29
CA PHE A 422 0.82 15.61 -8.11
C PHE A 422 -0.48 15.88 -7.34
N SER A 423 -1.57 15.17 -7.64
CA SER A 423 -2.83 15.27 -6.91
C SER A 423 -2.79 14.54 -5.57
N GLU A 424 -2.04 13.45 -5.52
CA GLU A 424 -1.86 12.58 -4.36
C GLU A 424 -0.38 12.22 -4.17
N ASN A 425 -0.02 11.67 -3.03
CA ASN A 425 1.31 11.12 -2.80
C ASN A 425 1.34 9.66 -3.31
N PHE A 426 1.69 9.49 -4.57
CA PHE A 426 1.60 8.20 -5.23
C PHE A 426 2.77 7.26 -4.96
N VAL A 427 2.45 5.97 -4.79
CA VAL A 427 3.35 4.82 -5.01
C VAL A 427 3.03 4.24 -6.39
N LEU A 428 4.02 3.89 -7.17
CA LEU A 428 3.87 3.27 -8.50
C LEU A 428 3.93 1.75 -8.35
N PRO A 429 2.78 1.04 -8.27
CA PRO A 429 2.77 -0.39 -8.02
C PRO A 429 2.89 -1.18 -9.33
N ILE A 430 3.79 -2.15 -9.35
CA ILE A 430 3.69 -3.31 -10.24
C ILE A 430 3.58 -4.53 -9.32
N SER A 431 2.37 -4.72 -8.78
CA SER A 431 2.06 -5.63 -7.69
C SER A 431 1.79 -7.07 -8.15
N HIS A 432 1.58 -7.95 -7.16
CA HIS A 432 1.23 -9.36 -7.33
C HIS A 432 0.00 -9.56 -8.23
N ASP A 433 -1.02 -8.72 -8.10
CA ASP A 433 -2.27 -8.83 -8.84
C ASP A 433 -2.07 -8.78 -10.36
N GLU A 434 -0.98 -8.17 -10.84
CA GLU A 434 -0.73 -8.02 -12.26
C GLU A 434 -0.05 -9.24 -12.89
N VAL A 435 0.34 -10.25 -12.11
CA VAL A 435 1.10 -11.42 -12.59
C VAL A 435 0.46 -12.76 -12.25
N VAL A 436 -0.87 -12.78 -12.12
CA VAL A 436 -1.70 -13.93 -11.75
C VAL A 436 -2.94 -14.05 -12.65
N HIS A 437 -3.66 -15.15 -12.53
CA HIS A 437 -4.99 -15.38 -13.12
C HIS A 437 -5.07 -15.17 -14.64
N GLY A 438 -4.06 -15.60 -15.38
CA GLY A 438 -4.03 -15.48 -16.85
C GLY A 438 -3.64 -14.09 -17.36
N LYS A 439 -3.16 -13.21 -16.47
CA LYS A 439 -2.65 -11.88 -16.85
C LYS A 439 -1.23 -11.93 -17.44
N CYS A 440 -0.55 -13.06 -17.41
CA CYS A 440 0.86 -13.31 -17.73
C CYS A 440 1.86 -12.68 -16.73
N SER A 441 3.04 -13.28 -16.60
CA SER A 441 4.16 -12.63 -15.89
C SER A 441 4.56 -11.31 -16.55
N LEU A 442 5.23 -10.43 -15.83
CA LEU A 442 5.55 -9.09 -16.34
C LEU A 442 6.39 -9.13 -17.61
N ILE A 443 7.41 -10.00 -17.67
CA ILE A 443 8.23 -10.15 -18.88
C ILE A 443 7.43 -10.71 -20.06
N ASN A 444 6.45 -11.58 -19.81
CA ASN A 444 5.60 -12.13 -20.88
C ASN A 444 4.51 -11.17 -21.37
N LYS A 445 4.31 -10.05 -20.68
CA LYS A 445 3.53 -8.93 -21.22
C LYS A 445 4.30 -8.15 -22.28
N MET A 446 5.65 -8.25 -22.30
CA MET A 446 6.49 -7.51 -23.25
C MET A 446 6.44 -8.16 -24.63
N PRO A 447 6.24 -7.38 -25.71
CA PRO A 447 6.21 -7.87 -27.10
C PRO A 447 7.61 -8.22 -27.63
N GLY A 448 7.63 -9.02 -28.68
CA GLY A 448 8.84 -9.40 -29.40
C GLY A 448 9.42 -10.74 -28.96
N ASP A 449 10.60 -11.05 -29.46
CA ASP A 449 11.38 -12.22 -29.11
C ASP A 449 12.02 -12.10 -27.70
N TYR A 450 12.81 -13.08 -27.33
CA TYR A 450 13.46 -13.15 -26.02
C TYR A 450 14.27 -11.88 -25.68
N GLU A 451 15.13 -11.45 -26.62
CA GLU A 451 15.98 -10.26 -26.44
C GLU A 451 15.14 -8.97 -26.32
N ALA A 452 14.14 -8.82 -27.18
CA ALA A 452 13.26 -7.66 -27.19
C ALA A 452 12.42 -7.56 -25.90
N LYS A 453 12.00 -8.68 -25.31
CA LYS A 453 11.29 -8.68 -24.03
C LYS A 453 12.12 -8.06 -22.90
N PHE A 454 13.38 -8.47 -22.78
CA PHE A 454 14.30 -7.90 -21.78
C PHE A 454 14.61 -6.44 -22.05
N ALA A 455 14.82 -6.04 -23.31
CA ALA A 455 15.04 -4.65 -23.68
C ALA A 455 13.82 -3.76 -23.34
N ASN A 456 12.59 -4.24 -23.64
CA ASN A 456 11.35 -3.56 -23.25
C ASN A 456 11.26 -3.40 -21.73
N LEU A 457 11.58 -4.45 -20.97
CA LEU A 457 11.46 -4.43 -19.51
C LEU A 457 12.50 -3.49 -18.88
N ARG A 458 13.73 -3.48 -19.39
CA ARG A 458 14.76 -2.50 -18.96
C ARG A 458 14.33 -1.06 -19.23
N THR A 459 13.76 -0.80 -20.42
CA THR A 459 13.23 0.53 -20.76
C THR A 459 12.14 0.95 -19.78
N PHE A 460 11.21 0.03 -19.49
CA PHE A 460 10.11 0.28 -18.57
C PHE A 460 10.60 0.58 -17.15
N TYR A 461 11.50 -0.22 -16.61
CA TYR A 461 12.07 0.02 -15.27
C TYR A 461 12.83 1.34 -15.19
N GLY A 462 13.61 1.67 -16.22
CA GLY A 462 14.27 2.97 -16.29
C GLY A 462 13.27 4.12 -16.29
N TYR A 463 12.19 4.04 -17.06
CA TYR A 463 11.13 5.05 -17.03
C TYR A 463 10.43 5.10 -15.65
N MET A 464 10.05 3.97 -15.08
CA MET A 464 9.40 3.87 -13.76
C MET A 464 10.23 4.54 -12.67
N MET A 465 11.54 4.26 -12.62
CA MET A 465 12.43 4.85 -11.61
C MET A 465 12.55 6.36 -11.73
N ALA A 466 12.38 6.92 -12.92
CA ALA A 466 12.43 8.37 -13.16
C ALA A 466 11.07 9.07 -13.01
N HIS A 467 9.95 8.36 -13.14
CA HIS A 467 8.60 8.92 -12.97
C HIS A 467 8.39 9.38 -11.52
N PRO A 468 7.74 10.53 -11.25
CA PRO A 468 7.36 10.94 -9.90
C PRO A 468 6.56 9.87 -9.15
N GLY A 469 6.84 9.70 -7.87
CA GLY A 469 6.22 8.71 -6.99
C GLY A 469 7.19 7.65 -6.48
N LYS A 470 6.83 6.96 -5.38
CA LYS A 470 7.60 5.85 -4.80
C LYS A 470 7.47 4.60 -5.67
N LYS A 471 8.32 3.60 -5.48
CA LYS A 471 8.46 2.44 -6.37
C LYS A 471 8.06 1.17 -5.65
N LEU A 472 7.31 0.29 -6.34
CA LEU A 472 7.00 -1.04 -5.85
C LEU A 472 7.12 -2.05 -6.99
N LEU A 473 7.87 -3.12 -6.74
CA LEU A 473 7.95 -4.30 -7.59
C LEU A 473 7.61 -5.55 -6.77
N PHE A 474 6.80 -6.41 -7.34
CA PHE A 474 6.55 -7.73 -6.79
C PHE A 474 7.71 -8.69 -7.05
N MET A 475 7.97 -9.59 -6.10
CA MET A 475 9.03 -10.59 -6.15
C MET A 475 9.10 -11.35 -7.48
N GLY A 476 10.33 -11.56 -7.98
CA GLY A 476 10.60 -12.24 -9.26
C GLY A 476 10.55 -11.33 -10.49
N GLN A 477 9.97 -10.15 -10.40
CA GLN A 477 9.95 -9.21 -11.52
C GLN A 477 11.33 -8.61 -11.79
N GLU A 478 12.16 -8.48 -10.76
CA GLU A 478 13.51 -7.93 -10.83
C GLU A 478 14.49 -8.78 -11.63
N PHE A 479 14.20 -10.07 -11.81
CA PHE A 479 14.98 -10.95 -12.69
C PHE A 479 14.16 -11.56 -13.83
N GLY A 480 12.93 -11.08 -14.04
CA GLY A 480 12.11 -11.50 -15.17
C GLY A 480 11.56 -12.92 -15.06
N GLN A 481 10.94 -13.27 -13.92
CA GLN A 481 10.19 -14.52 -13.73
C GLN A 481 9.30 -14.79 -14.96
N PHE A 482 9.43 -15.99 -15.57
CA PHE A 482 8.71 -16.30 -16.82
C PHE A 482 7.28 -16.73 -16.62
N ILE A 483 7.01 -17.56 -15.61
CA ILE A 483 5.65 -18.02 -15.30
C ILE A 483 4.92 -17.01 -14.44
N GLU A 484 3.60 -17.06 -14.44
CA GLU A 484 2.79 -16.36 -13.46
C GLU A 484 3.16 -16.83 -12.06
N TRP A 485 2.97 -15.95 -11.07
CA TRP A 485 3.15 -16.34 -9.69
C TRP A 485 2.14 -17.43 -9.28
N ASP A 486 2.63 -18.41 -8.52
CA ASP A 486 1.86 -19.52 -7.95
C ASP A 486 2.27 -19.63 -6.46
N GLU A 487 1.34 -19.40 -5.56
CA GLU A 487 1.57 -19.40 -4.11
C GLU A 487 2.08 -20.74 -3.57
N LYS A 488 1.94 -21.83 -4.35
CA LYS A 488 2.36 -23.20 -3.98
C LYS A 488 3.81 -23.49 -4.32
N LYS A 489 4.48 -22.59 -5.00
CA LYS A 489 5.85 -22.77 -5.50
C LYS A 489 6.71 -21.59 -5.16
N GLN A 490 8.00 -21.85 -4.89
CA GLN A 490 8.98 -20.76 -4.85
C GLN A 490 9.18 -20.15 -6.24
N LEU A 491 9.77 -18.95 -6.26
CA LEU A 491 10.23 -18.34 -7.51
C LEU A 491 11.21 -19.23 -8.25
N ASP A 492 11.28 -19.08 -9.58
CA ASP A 492 12.18 -19.84 -10.45
C ASP A 492 13.64 -19.31 -10.35
N TRP A 493 14.22 -19.40 -9.14
CA TRP A 493 15.60 -18.93 -8.85
C TRP A 493 16.64 -19.47 -9.80
N MET A 494 16.40 -20.62 -10.42
CA MET A 494 17.26 -21.21 -11.46
C MET A 494 17.45 -20.28 -12.67
N LEU A 495 16.52 -19.38 -12.92
CA LEU A 495 16.61 -18.42 -14.04
C LEU A 495 17.83 -17.51 -13.92
N LEU A 496 18.31 -17.24 -12.71
CA LEU A 496 19.53 -16.46 -12.50
C LEU A 496 20.81 -17.14 -13.02
N GLY A 497 20.73 -18.42 -13.38
CA GLY A 497 21.79 -19.12 -14.12
C GLY A 497 21.84 -18.78 -15.62
N TYR A 498 20.89 -18.00 -16.15
CA TYR A 498 20.87 -17.56 -17.53
C TYR A 498 21.22 -16.07 -17.62
N ASP A 499 22.10 -15.71 -18.54
CA ASP A 499 22.70 -14.38 -18.66
C ASP A 499 21.66 -13.25 -18.63
N LYS A 500 20.59 -13.33 -19.42
CA LYS A 500 19.60 -12.25 -19.53
C LYS A 500 18.82 -11.97 -18.23
N HIS A 501 18.55 -12.99 -17.45
CA HIS A 501 17.90 -12.85 -16.16
C HIS A 501 18.84 -12.22 -15.12
N HIS A 502 20.10 -12.67 -15.10
CA HIS A 502 21.14 -12.10 -14.24
C HIS A 502 21.46 -10.64 -14.61
N GLU A 503 21.57 -10.36 -15.92
CA GLU A 503 21.78 -9.00 -16.45
C GLU A 503 20.64 -8.05 -16.11
N LEU A 504 19.37 -8.52 -16.18
CA LEU A 504 18.21 -7.75 -15.76
C LEU A 504 18.22 -7.48 -14.25
N GLN A 505 18.52 -8.48 -13.43
CA GLN A 505 18.66 -8.31 -11.98
C GLN A 505 19.75 -7.30 -11.64
N THR A 506 20.90 -7.36 -12.33
CA THR A 506 21.98 -6.40 -12.20
C THR A 506 21.51 -4.96 -12.53
N TYR A 507 20.68 -4.83 -13.56
CA TYR A 507 20.12 -3.53 -13.93
C TYR A 507 19.17 -2.97 -12.84
N VAL A 508 18.25 -3.79 -12.33
CA VAL A 508 17.33 -3.36 -11.26
C VAL A 508 18.10 -3.01 -9.98
N LYS A 509 19.10 -3.80 -9.63
CA LYS A 509 20.01 -3.51 -8.52
C LYS A 509 20.67 -2.13 -8.67
N ASP A 510 21.31 -1.88 -9.80
CA ASP A 510 22.00 -0.60 -10.06
C ASP A 510 21.01 0.58 -10.10
N LEU A 511 19.79 0.38 -10.62
CA LEU A 511 18.72 1.38 -10.59
C LEU A 511 18.27 1.71 -9.16
N ASN A 512 18.09 0.72 -8.29
CA ASN A 512 17.70 0.94 -6.90
C ASN A 512 18.77 1.73 -6.13
N HIS A 513 20.03 1.36 -6.27
CA HIS A 513 21.16 2.09 -5.66
C HIS A 513 21.22 3.52 -6.18
N PHE A 514 21.16 3.70 -7.51
CA PHE A 514 21.14 5.02 -8.14
C PHE A 514 19.96 5.88 -7.68
N TYR A 515 18.77 5.30 -7.57
CA TYR A 515 17.56 5.96 -7.06
C TYR A 515 17.80 6.49 -5.64
N ARG A 516 18.29 5.64 -4.73
CA ARG A 516 18.57 6.02 -3.33
C ARG A 516 19.57 7.16 -3.21
N GLU A 517 20.61 7.17 -4.04
CA GLU A 517 21.68 8.14 -4.01
C GLU A 517 21.36 9.46 -4.74
N THR A 518 20.31 9.46 -5.59
CA THR A 518 19.97 10.57 -6.47
C THR A 518 18.74 11.33 -5.99
N ALA A 519 18.94 12.33 -5.13
CA ALA A 519 17.86 13.12 -4.54
C ALA A 519 16.87 13.72 -5.55
N SER A 520 17.32 13.99 -6.78
CA SER A 520 16.46 14.49 -7.86
C SER A 520 15.34 13.50 -8.27
N LEU A 521 15.44 12.22 -7.88
CA LEU A 521 14.45 11.20 -8.22
C LEU A 521 13.34 11.03 -7.17
N TRP A 522 13.51 11.59 -5.97
CA TRP A 522 12.58 11.33 -4.86
C TRP A 522 12.31 12.50 -3.92
N GLN A 523 13.21 13.52 -3.85
CA GLN A 523 13.07 14.57 -2.83
C GLN A 523 11.93 15.55 -3.10
N VAL A 524 11.58 15.78 -4.37
CA VAL A 524 10.49 16.66 -4.80
C VAL A 524 9.57 15.87 -5.74
N ASP A 525 8.98 14.81 -5.20
CA ASP A 525 8.19 13.82 -5.99
C ASP A 525 6.75 14.29 -6.26
N TYR A 526 6.19 15.10 -5.38
CA TYR A 526 4.75 15.42 -5.38
C TYR A 526 4.46 16.88 -5.73
N SER A 527 5.37 17.50 -6.51
CA SER A 527 5.26 18.88 -6.98
C SER A 527 5.84 19.06 -8.38
N TRP A 528 5.24 19.94 -9.18
CA TRP A 528 5.79 20.38 -10.46
C TRP A 528 7.18 21.00 -10.35
N GLU A 529 7.62 21.45 -9.19
CA GLU A 529 8.96 21.96 -8.96
C GLU A 529 10.04 20.90 -9.17
N GLY A 530 9.70 19.63 -8.94
CA GLY A 530 10.58 18.48 -9.12
C GLY A 530 10.60 17.90 -10.53
N PHE A 531 9.74 18.40 -11.44
CA PHE A 531 9.57 17.83 -12.78
C PHE A 531 9.44 18.91 -13.88
N GLN A 532 10.03 18.65 -15.05
CA GLN A 532 9.83 19.51 -16.22
C GLN A 532 9.95 18.71 -17.51
N TRP A 533 8.95 18.77 -18.38
CA TRP A 533 9.05 18.21 -19.72
C TRP A 533 10.08 18.92 -20.59
N ILE A 534 10.75 18.14 -21.46
CA ILE A 534 11.55 18.62 -22.59
C ILE A 534 10.88 18.20 -23.88
N VAL A 535 10.63 16.88 -24.05
CA VAL A 535 9.98 16.28 -25.20
C VAL A 535 8.82 15.43 -24.71
N PRO A 536 7.60 15.96 -24.61
CA PRO A 536 6.43 15.20 -24.19
C PRO A 536 5.73 14.44 -25.31
N ASP A 537 5.85 14.84 -26.55
CA ASP A 537 4.92 14.58 -27.65
C ASP A 537 5.56 14.05 -28.95
N ASP A 538 6.81 13.55 -28.91
CA ASP A 538 7.42 12.89 -30.07
C ASP A 538 6.88 11.47 -30.25
N ASN A 539 5.58 11.39 -30.54
CA ASN A 539 4.86 10.13 -30.74
C ASN A 539 5.35 9.38 -32.00
N LYS A 540 5.81 10.09 -33.02
CA LYS A 540 6.29 9.48 -34.29
C LYS A 540 7.52 8.60 -34.03
N GLN A 541 8.37 9.01 -33.13
CA GLN A 541 9.58 8.27 -32.74
C GLN A 541 9.39 7.44 -31.46
N SER A 542 8.27 7.62 -30.74
CA SER A 542 8.01 7.05 -29.41
C SER A 542 9.09 7.41 -28.40
N VAL A 543 9.52 8.66 -28.42
CA VAL A 543 10.56 9.21 -27.53
C VAL A 543 9.93 10.23 -26.59
N ILE A 544 10.34 10.19 -25.32
CA ILE A 544 10.06 11.24 -24.33
C ILE A 544 11.35 11.67 -23.65
N ALA A 545 11.40 12.94 -23.24
CA ALA A 545 12.51 13.47 -22.44
C ALA A 545 11.99 14.47 -21.39
N PHE A 546 12.54 14.41 -20.19
CA PHE A 546 12.16 15.27 -19.09
C PHE A 546 13.30 15.47 -18.08
N LEU A 547 13.12 16.47 -17.23
CA LEU A 547 14.02 16.78 -16.13
C LEU A 547 13.39 16.37 -14.79
N ARG A 548 14.20 15.80 -13.91
CA ARG A 548 13.92 15.68 -12.48
C ARG A 548 14.80 16.64 -11.72
N ARG A 549 14.30 17.19 -10.60
CA ARG A 549 15.00 18.21 -9.81
C ARG A 549 14.89 17.96 -8.32
N ASP A 550 15.99 18.09 -7.59
CA ASP A 550 15.97 18.07 -6.11
C ASP A 550 15.66 19.47 -5.52
N ALA A 551 15.47 19.52 -4.21
CA ALA A 551 15.18 20.74 -3.47
C ALA A 551 16.31 21.80 -3.53
N LYS A 552 17.53 21.40 -3.91
CA LYS A 552 18.67 22.31 -4.11
C LYS A 552 18.80 22.79 -5.56
N GLY A 553 17.90 22.34 -6.44
CA GLY A 553 17.91 22.67 -7.86
C GLY A 553 18.89 21.86 -8.70
N LYS A 554 19.50 20.79 -8.17
CA LYS A 554 20.29 19.86 -8.97
C LYS A 554 19.36 19.07 -9.87
N MET A 555 19.69 18.98 -11.15
CA MET A 555 18.84 18.37 -12.17
C MET A 555 19.43 17.08 -12.71
N LEU A 556 18.54 16.18 -13.12
CA LEU A 556 18.80 14.96 -13.85
C LEU A 556 17.96 15.00 -15.15
N LEU A 557 18.57 14.72 -16.28
CA LEU A 557 17.88 14.58 -17.57
C LEU A 557 17.63 13.11 -17.83
N VAL A 558 16.40 12.77 -18.18
CA VAL A 558 15.97 11.40 -18.53
C VAL A 558 15.42 11.39 -19.93
N VAL A 559 15.83 10.40 -20.72
CA VAL A 559 15.37 10.19 -22.10
C VAL A 559 14.98 8.72 -22.27
N CYS A 560 13.79 8.46 -22.80
CA CYS A 560 13.29 7.12 -23.09
C CYS A 560 12.98 6.96 -24.56
N ASN A 561 13.54 5.95 -25.19
CA ASN A 561 13.19 5.49 -26.55
C ASN A 561 12.39 4.17 -26.44
N PHE A 562 11.09 4.24 -26.63
CA PHE A 562 10.20 3.07 -26.56
C PHE A 562 10.08 2.34 -27.93
N ASN A 563 10.93 2.67 -28.90
CA ASN A 563 10.90 2.06 -30.22
C ASN A 563 12.16 1.20 -30.44
N PRO A 564 12.08 0.06 -31.13
CA PRO A 564 13.24 -0.82 -31.41
C PRO A 564 14.12 -0.28 -32.56
N VAL A 565 14.20 1.04 -32.72
CA VAL A 565 15.00 1.70 -33.76
C VAL A 565 16.05 2.58 -33.12
N LEU A 566 17.31 2.41 -33.52
CA LEU A 566 18.40 3.31 -33.16
C LEU A 566 18.11 4.72 -33.70
N ARG A 567 18.23 5.72 -32.83
CA ARG A 567 18.09 7.13 -33.18
C ARG A 567 19.47 7.79 -33.13
N GLU A 568 20.17 7.80 -34.23
CA GLU A 568 21.41 8.57 -34.36
C GLU A 568 21.09 10.06 -34.37
N SER A 569 21.94 10.88 -33.76
CA SER A 569 21.82 12.34 -33.80
C SER A 569 20.49 12.91 -33.32
N TYR A 570 19.88 12.30 -32.28
CA TYR A 570 18.66 12.83 -31.71
C TYR A 570 18.93 14.12 -30.93
N SER A 571 18.33 15.21 -31.40
CA SER A 571 18.54 16.54 -30.81
C SER A 571 17.44 16.89 -29.83
N MET A 572 17.78 17.39 -28.62
CA MET A 572 16.85 17.89 -27.65
C MET A 572 17.35 19.12 -26.90
N GLY A 573 16.40 20.01 -26.56
CA GLY A 573 16.71 21.22 -25.76
C GLY A 573 17.17 20.86 -24.35
N VAL A 574 18.07 21.64 -23.77
CA VAL A 574 18.60 21.44 -22.43
C VAL A 574 18.77 22.75 -21.66
N PRO A 575 18.61 22.77 -20.30
CA PRO A 575 18.51 24.01 -19.53
C PRO A 575 19.83 24.80 -19.44
N ASN A 576 20.96 24.13 -19.37
CA ASN A 576 22.23 24.77 -19.04
C ASN A 576 23.31 24.49 -20.07
N PRO A 577 24.17 25.49 -20.38
CA PRO A 577 25.37 25.23 -21.20
C PRO A 577 26.39 24.41 -20.42
N GLY A 578 26.99 23.41 -21.08
CA GLY A 578 28.05 22.60 -20.47
C GLY A 578 28.09 21.17 -20.96
N THR A 579 28.65 20.30 -20.17
CA THR A 579 28.82 18.87 -20.48
C THR A 579 27.77 18.03 -19.73
N TYR A 580 27.01 17.27 -20.49
CA TYR A 580 26.02 16.28 -20.02
C TYR A 580 26.70 14.93 -20.02
N LYS A 581 26.86 14.32 -18.85
CA LYS A 581 27.50 13.00 -18.70
C LYS A 581 26.44 11.93 -18.53
N GLU A 582 26.51 10.89 -19.36
CA GLU A 582 25.72 9.68 -19.21
C GLU A 582 26.05 9.01 -17.88
N LEU A 583 25.02 8.71 -17.07
CA LEU A 583 25.15 8.13 -15.74
C LEU A 583 24.71 6.65 -15.71
N ILE A 584 23.51 6.40 -16.26
CA ILE A 584 22.98 5.05 -16.46
C ILE A 584 22.37 5.00 -17.87
N ASN A 585 22.59 3.87 -18.53
CA ASN A 585 22.01 3.56 -19.82
C ASN A 585 21.54 2.11 -19.79
N SER A 586 20.24 1.88 -19.99
CA SER A 586 19.65 0.52 -19.96
C SER A 586 20.16 -0.38 -21.10
N ASP A 587 20.83 0.19 -22.11
CA ASP A 587 21.46 -0.53 -23.20
C ASP A 587 22.96 -0.86 -22.96
N ASP A 588 23.46 -0.64 -21.75
CA ASP A 588 24.84 -1.03 -21.42
C ASP A 588 25.00 -2.56 -21.51
N VAL A 589 26.15 -3.02 -22.01
CA VAL A 589 26.48 -4.46 -22.17
C VAL A 589 26.33 -5.21 -20.84
N LYS A 590 26.68 -4.59 -19.71
CA LYS A 590 26.53 -5.23 -18.38
C LYS A 590 25.08 -5.55 -17.99
N TYR A 591 24.12 -4.97 -18.69
CA TYR A 591 22.68 -5.22 -18.53
C TYR A 591 22.08 -6.03 -19.69
N GLY A 592 22.95 -6.56 -20.58
CA GLY A 592 22.54 -7.33 -21.76
C GLY A 592 22.05 -6.47 -22.91
N GLY A 593 22.44 -5.20 -22.95
CA GLY A 593 22.19 -4.30 -24.06
C GLY A 593 23.21 -4.40 -25.18
N THR A 594 23.06 -3.59 -26.23
CA THR A 594 23.94 -3.55 -27.41
C THR A 594 25.21 -2.75 -27.17
N GLY A 595 25.26 -1.96 -26.12
CA GLY A 595 26.43 -1.19 -25.69
C GLY A 595 26.58 0.15 -26.40
N VAL A 596 25.54 0.69 -27.00
CA VAL A 596 25.55 2.05 -27.57
C VAL A 596 25.65 3.08 -26.45
N LYS A 597 26.68 3.93 -26.47
CA LYS A 597 26.99 4.90 -25.41
C LYS A 597 27.20 6.30 -25.95
N ASN A 598 26.83 7.31 -25.17
CA ASN A 598 27.08 8.72 -25.46
C ASN A 598 28.28 9.26 -24.65
N GLY A 599 28.57 8.68 -23.49
CA GLY A 599 29.62 9.15 -22.59
C GLY A 599 29.38 10.58 -22.09
N SER A 600 30.06 11.54 -22.68
CA SER A 600 29.95 12.96 -22.33
C SER A 600 29.63 13.81 -23.55
N VAL A 601 28.48 14.47 -23.52
CA VAL A 601 27.97 15.30 -24.63
C VAL A 601 28.03 16.77 -24.25
N LYS A 602 28.54 17.63 -25.13
CA LYS A 602 28.57 19.08 -24.90
C LYS A 602 27.33 19.73 -25.49
N SER A 603 26.71 20.64 -24.75
CA SER A 603 25.62 21.46 -25.28
C SER A 603 26.11 22.44 -26.33
N VAL A 604 25.25 22.67 -27.33
CA VAL A 604 25.44 23.66 -28.39
C VAL A 604 24.42 24.79 -28.20
N LYS A 605 24.83 26.01 -28.45
CA LYS A 605 23.94 27.19 -28.42
C LYS A 605 22.98 27.12 -29.62
N GLY A 606 21.69 27.12 -29.36
CA GLY A 606 20.63 27.12 -30.36
C GLY A 606 19.31 26.81 -29.67
N PRO A 607 18.23 27.57 -29.95
CA PRO A 607 16.95 27.39 -29.29
C PRO A 607 16.27 26.07 -29.73
N MET A 608 15.86 25.26 -28.75
CA MET A 608 15.13 24.01 -28.98
C MET A 608 14.25 23.66 -27.77
N HIS A 609 13.02 23.22 -27.99
CA HIS A 609 12.06 22.80 -26.94
C HIS A 609 11.95 23.81 -25.78
N GLY A 610 12.02 25.11 -26.09
CA GLY A 610 11.94 26.19 -25.08
C GLY A 610 13.22 26.49 -24.30
N PHE A 611 14.35 25.89 -24.66
CA PHE A 611 15.68 26.15 -24.07
C PHE A 611 16.62 26.81 -25.08
N ASP A 612 17.61 27.60 -24.61
CA ASP A 612 18.61 28.28 -25.43
C ASP A 612 19.76 27.36 -25.86
N GLN A 613 19.82 26.17 -25.32
CA GLN A 613 20.83 25.15 -25.60
C GLN A 613 20.16 23.86 -26.04
N HIS A 614 20.87 23.05 -26.80
CA HIS A 614 20.51 21.68 -27.12
C HIS A 614 21.71 20.75 -27.05
N ILE A 615 21.45 19.46 -26.95
CA ILE A 615 22.42 18.38 -27.11
C ILE A 615 21.96 17.47 -28.22
N GLU A 616 22.92 16.80 -28.87
CA GLU A 616 22.70 15.72 -29.82
C GLU A 616 23.23 14.42 -29.23
N VAL A 617 22.38 13.40 -29.18
CA VAL A 617 22.68 12.10 -28.56
C VAL A 617 22.23 10.97 -29.47
N THR A 618 22.85 9.80 -29.29
CA THR A 618 22.39 8.56 -29.88
C THR A 618 21.49 7.84 -28.86
N LEU A 619 20.24 7.51 -29.27
CA LEU A 619 19.31 6.76 -28.45
C LEU A 619 19.27 5.31 -28.91
N PRO A 620 19.74 4.35 -28.12
CA PRO A 620 19.64 2.93 -28.45
C PRO A 620 18.20 2.49 -28.63
N PRO A 621 17.94 1.39 -29.32
CA PRO A 621 16.62 0.78 -29.39
C PRO A 621 16.13 0.40 -27.98
N LEU A 622 14.83 0.62 -27.69
CA LEU A 622 14.22 0.20 -26.42
C LEU A 622 15.11 0.51 -25.20
N SER A 623 15.31 1.81 -24.94
CA SER A 623 16.27 2.24 -23.91
C SER A 623 15.79 3.43 -23.08
N THR A 624 16.29 3.52 -21.86
CA THR A 624 16.21 4.69 -21.00
C THR A 624 17.61 5.12 -20.58
N ILE A 625 17.93 6.39 -20.77
CA ILE A 625 19.23 6.97 -20.44
C ILE A 625 19.05 8.12 -19.45
N TYR A 626 19.95 8.18 -18.47
CA TYR A 626 20.03 9.26 -17.51
C TYR A 626 21.31 10.07 -17.73
N PHE A 627 21.19 11.39 -17.81
CA PHE A 627 22.33 12.29 -17.89
C PHE A 627 22.39 13.26 -16.73
N SER A 628 23.60 13.54 -16.25
CA SER A 628 23.83 14.67 -15.35
C SER A 628 23.60 15.99 -16.09
N VAL A 629 22.97 16.96 -15.43
CA VAL A 629 22.81 18.32 -15.95
C VAL A 629 23.85 19.22 -15.33
N PRO A 630 24.65 19.95 -16.13
CA PRO A 630 25.66 20.90 -15.58
C PRO A 630 24.99 21.99 -14.75
N ALA A 631 25.67 22.48 -13.71
CA ALA A 631 25.13 23.56 -12.89
C ALA A 631 24.97 24.86 -13.72
N ALA A 632 23.93 25.64 -13.41
CA ALA A 632 23.74 26.93 -14.02
C ALA A 632 24.95 27.84 -13.73
N ARG A 633 25.52 28.47 -14.75
CA ARG A 633 26.57 29.47 -14.53
C ARG A 633 25.97 30.62 -13.71
N LYS A 634 26.54 30.91 -12.53
CA LYS A 634 26.23 32.15 -11.80
C LYS A 634 26.50 33.29 -12.77
N LYS A 635 25.50 34.08 -13.12
CA LYS A 635 25.72 35.34 -13.84
C LYS A 635 26.68 36.12 -12.97
N ALA A 636 27.91 36.39 -13.48
CA ALA A 636 28.80 37.30 -12.82
C ALA A 636 28.06 38.64 -12.64
N GLY A 637 27.73 38.96 -11.41
CA GLY A 637 27.07 40.22 -11.08
C GLY A 637 27.96 41.35 -11.62
N LYS A 638 27.42 42.19 -12.52
CA LYS A 638 28.08 43.47 -12.78
C LYS A 638 28.34 44.13 -11.42
N PRO A 639 29.54 44.62 -11.13
CA PRO A 639 29.76 45.36 -9.90
C PRO A 639 28.80 46.55 -9.88
N ALA A 640 27.98 46.63 -8.84
CA ALA A 640 27.11 47.78 -8.61
C ALA A 640 28.03 49.01 -8.50
N LYS A 641 27.87 49.99 -9.41
CA LYS A 641 28.43 51.30 -9.23
C LYS A 641 27.89 51.81 -7.90
N ALA A 642 28.80 52.15 -7.00
CA ALA A 642 28.48 52.83 -5.77
C ALA A 642 27.96 54.24 -6.14
N GLU A 643 26.67 54.43 -6.06
CA GLU A 643 26.05 55.77 -5.97
C GLU A 643 26.11 56.18 -4.50
N THR A 644 26.82 57.28 -4.30
CA THR A 644 26.94 57.99 -3.01
C THR A 644 25.56 58.40 -2.55
N ALA A 645 25.13 57.89 -1.41
CA ALA A 645 23.90 58.28 -0.76
C ALA A 645 24.05 59.66 -0.10
N GLU A 646 23.29 60.62 -0.62
CA GLU A 646 23.06 61.90 0.03
C GLU A 646 21.89 61.75 1.01
N ALA A 647 22.08 62.20 2.25
CA ALA A 647 21.18 61.99 3.35
C ALA A 647 19.93 62.89 3.25
N ALA A 648 18.74 62.31 3.21
CA ALA A 648 17.51 63.02 3.40
C ALA A 648 16.86 62.67 4.76
N LYS A 649 16.47 63.68 5.50
CA LYS A 649 15.85 63.68 6.85
C LYS A 649 14.46 63.04 6.86
N PRO A 650 13.98 62.53 8.01
CA PRO A 650 12.70 61.86 8.12
C PRO A 650 11.51 62.85 8.25
N GLU A 651 10.45 62.61 7.49
CA GLU A 651 9.18 63.32 7.59
C GLU A 651 8.13 62.45 8.31
N LYS A 652 7.25 63.16 9.05
CA LYS A 652 6.35 62.66 10.07
C LYS A 652 5.19 61.83 9.51
N ALA A 653 4.78 60.80 10.29
CA ALA A 653 3.59 59.98 10.12
C ALA A 653 2.27 60.78 10.08
N ALA A 654 1.39 60.42 9.13
CA ALA A 654 -0.03 60.81 9.11
C ALA A 654 -0.95 59.59 9.24
N LYS A 655 -1.99 59.72 10.06
CA LYS A 655 -2.99 58.68 10.38
C LYS A 655 -3.87 58.33 9.18
N PRO A 656 -4.45 57.14 9.10
CA PRO A 656 -5.33 56.72 8.01
C PRO A 656 -6.77 57.20 8.22
N ALA A 657 -7.39 57.69 7.13
CA ALA A 657 -8.82 58.03 7.06
C ALA A 657 -9.65 56.81 6.62
N ALA A 658 -10.81 56.67 7.27
CA ALA A 658 -11.79 55.63 7.01
C ALA A 658 -12.51 55.82 5.67
N THR A 659 -12.63 54.79 4.86
CA THR A 659 -13.47 54.77 3.68
C THR A 659 -14.63 53.76 3.85
N LYS A 660 -15.82 54.25 3.59
CA LYS A 660 -17.13 53.59 3.73
C LYS A 660 -17.31 52.52 2.63
N THR A 661 -17.86 51.38 3.03
CA THR A 661 -18.40 50.30 2.18
C THR A 661 -19.61 50.76 1.38
N ALA A 662 -19.63 50.48 0.06
CA ALA A 662 -20.81 50.52 -0.78
C ALA A 662 -21.08 49.12 -1.35
N ALA A 663 -22.33 48.63 -1.16
CA ALA A 663 -22.82 47.35 -1.61
C ALA A 663 -23.04 47.30 -3.14
N PRO A 664 -22.85 46.19 -3.84
CA PRO A 664 -23.18 46.06 -5.24
C PRO A 664 -24.64 45.62 -5.48
N LYS A 665 -25.32 46.33 -6.39
CA LYS A 665 -26.67 46.08 -6.86
C LYS A 665 -26.83 44.78 -7.63
N LYS A 666 -27.87 44.03 -7.34
CA LYS A 666 -28.37 42.85 -8.09
C LYS A 666 -28.77 43.28 -9.52
N ARG A 667 -28.28 42.53 -10.51
CA ARG A 667 -28.81 42.54 -11.89
C ARG A 667 -29.48 41.18 -12.15
N THR A 668 -30.80 41.23 -12.36
CA THR A 668 -31.64 40.12 -12.81
C THR A 668 -31.45 39.89 -14.32
N ALA A 669 -31.16 38.66 -14.71
CA ALA A 669 -31.25 38.21 -16.11
C ALA A 669 -32.32 37.12 -16.23
N LYS A 670 -33.23 37.30 -17.19
CA LYS A 670 -34.34 36.40 -17.55
C LYS A 670 -33.80 35.12 -18.27
N PRO A 671 -34.50 33.98 -18.17
CA PRO A 671 -34.09 32.73 -18.83
C PRO A 671 -34.61 32.72 -20.29
N VAL A 672 -33.73 32.22 -21.18
CA VAL A 672 -34.08 31.85 -22.56
C VAL A 672 -34.29 30.35 -22.59
N ALA A 673 -35.46 29.92 -23.08
CA ALA A 673 -35.82 28.52 -23.29
C ALA A 673 -35.38 28.05 -24.65
N THR A 674 -34.68 26.91 -24.69
CA THR A 674 -34.48 26.12 -25.90
C THR A 674 -34.88 24.66 -25.66
N LYS A 675 -35.82 24.17 -26.48
CA LYS A 675 -36.28 22.75 -26.50
C LYS A 675 -35.23 21.84 -27.13
N PRO A 676 -35.11 20.60 -26.70
CA PRO A 676 -34.33 19.58 -27.39
C PRO A 676 -35.20 18.77 -28.34
N ALA A 677 -34.66 18.53 -29.55
CA ALA A 677 -35.22 17.58 -30.54
C ALA A 677 -34.66 16.18 -30.32
N ALA A 678 -35.55 15.23 -30.10
CA ALA A 678 -35.24 13.81 -29.99
C ALA A 678 -35.02 13.18 -31.37
N LYS A 679 -33.92 12.39 -31.50
CA LYS A 679 -33.81 11.33 -32.55
C LYS A 679 -33.46 10.01 -31.88
N LYS A 680 -34.38 9.03 -32.04
CA LYS A 680 -34.19 7.64 -31.66
C LYS A 680 -33.23 6.92 -32.61
N PRO A 681 -32.34 6.04 -32.16
CA PRO A 681 -31.70 5.05 -33.02
C PRO A 681 -32.54 3.75 -33.07
N ARG A 682 -32.48 3.17 -34.25
CA ARG A 682 -33.18 1.96 -34.73
C ARG A 682 -32.55 0.70 -34.15
N ALA A 683 -33.37 -0.24 -33.68
CA ALA A 683 -32.98 -1.56 -33.18
C ALA A 683 -32.29 -2.43 -34.24
N ALA A 684 -31.17 -3.03 -33.89
CA ALA A 684 -30.53 -4.10 -34.65
C ALA A 684 -30.98 -5.46 -34.05
N LYS A 685 -31.35 -6.38 -34.97
CA LYS A 685 -31.81 -7.73 -34.67
C LYS A 685 -30.65 -8.60 -34.17
N THR A 686 -30.84 -9.22 -33.02
CA THR A 686 -29.96 -10.27 -32.48
C THR A 686 -30.33 -11.62 -33.09
N THR A 687 -29.35 -12.28 -33.72
CA THR A 687 -29.40 -13.71 -34.07
C THR A 687 -28.79 -14.53 -32.89
N LYS A 688 -29.56 -15.53 -32.42
CA LYS A 688 -29.13 -16.51 -31.43
C LYS A 688 -28.03 -17.45 -31.98
N PRO A 689 -27.03 -17.85 -31.23
CA PRO A 689 -26.21 -19.01 -31.56
C PRO A 689 -26.85 -20.30 -31.05
N LYS A 690 -26.71 -21.34 -31.84
CA LYS A 690 -27.16 -22.72 -31.57
C LYS A 690 -26.17 -23.40 -30.59
N THR A 691 -26.74 -24.14 -29.67
CA THR A 691 -26.07 -25.11 -28.76
C THR A 691 -25.43 -26.27 -29.52
N PRO A 692 -24.25 -26.75 -29.15
CA PRO A 692 -23.77 -28.07 -29.58
C PRO A 692 -24.22 -29.16 -28.56
N VAL A 693 -24.63 -30.27 -29.13
CA VAL A 693 -25.01 -31.51 -28.49
C VAL A 693 -23.75 -32.23 -28.00
N THR A 694 -23.84 -32.81 -26.80
CA THR A 694 -22.88 -33.75 -26.20
C THR A 694 -23.06 -35.13 -26.82
N GLU A 695 -21.96 -35.79 -27.22
CA GLU A 695 -21.88 -37.27 -27.27
C GLU A 695 -20.51 -37.73 -26.74
N SER A 696 -20.64 -38.74 -25.83
CA SER A 696 -19.70 -39.71 -25.23
C SER A 696 -18.49 -39.16 -24.44
#